data_291a8ce0453963941390464d5a6f66f6
#
_entry.id   291a8ce0453963941390464d5a6f66f6
#
_cell.length_a   1.000
_cell.length_b   1.000
_cell.length_c   1.000
_cell.angle_alpha   90.00
_cell.angle_beta   90.00
_cell.angle_gamma   90.00
#
_symmetry.space_group_name_H-M   'P 1'
#
loop_
_entity.id
_entity.type
_entity.pdbx_description
1 polymer ?
#
loop_
_entity_poly.entity_id
_entity_poly.type
_entity_poly.pdbx_seq_one_letter_code
_entity_poly.pdbx_strand_id
1 'polypeptide(L)'
;MRRVETDSNQWAPPRVSHCVPRPVFPRATSLRPLRPAAKITILALLFVAASVARPQDGSGQTEMASNGAQQNLKQMTLEQLGEVEVTTVSKEPEEVWKTAAAIYVITQDDIVRSGASNIPEALRLAPGVEVARITSGEYAIGIRGFNSRLSRSVLVLIDGRTVYSTFTAGTYWETNDVEMKDIDRIEIIRGPGGTIWGPNAVNGVINIITKDTKDTQGFQGAAGGGNVEQVFGDARYGSGNGKGFTYKAYVKGFGWAPQYHSDGDNYDDWHSGQGGFRMDWTAHTHDSYRLQGDVYGQDFGERVTLTTYNPPANTDDSGDASLYGGNVLWSWTRAQGEGKDIQLAVYYAHDTRNELNFGDIRNTVDVDFTDRIPLSHQEVTWGGTLRASHGTEVEVITGLTFTPSQRTDQLYQGFVQDQVSLIENRLSLVAGTKVLKTNYTPVLAEPSARLLFTPSTSQTVWAAYTHALRTPADVERDFNLSSFLNEYVSGLPVFARFSANTHFRSEQLNGYELGYRGLECKNLYVDLAGFYNHYGDLFSEDLVGAPFVETTPPPTHIIFPVQFGNGLVASTTGVEVAPEWRPEPWWRLRGSYSFLDMHVKKGTNSQDIGSAPGVQGSSPEHQALIQNGFDLPRSVSTDIYVRYVGALPGLQVSSYWTGDATVGWGVTHHIRLTAVGQNLFAPHHVEFGYDPGPPVGILRSIYGEITFNK
;
A
#
# COMPACT_ATOMS: atom_id res chain seq x y z
N MET A 1 65.43 22.97 -18.91
CA MET A 1 66.67 22.36 -18.36
C MET A 1 66.32 21.34 -17.30
N ARG A 2 66.80 20.12 -17.53
CA ARG A 2 66.95 18.95 -16.65
C ARG A 2 65.69 18.36 -15.92
N ARG A 3 65.27 17.23 -16.47
CA ARG A 3 64.65 16.09 -15.80
C ARG A 3 65.58 15.60 -14.66
N VAL A 4 65.01 15.16 -13.57
CA VAL A 4 65.60 14.12 -12.71
C VAL A 4 64.46 13.09 -12.46
N GLU A 5 64.64 11.90 -13.02
CA GLU A 5 64.06 10.64 -12.66
C GLU A 5 64.59 10.21 -11.29
N THR A 6 63.77 9.67 -10.40
CA THR A 6 64.24 8.78 -9.37
C THR A 6 63.26 7.63 -9.18
N ASP A 7 63.88 6.51 -9.28
CA ASP A 7 63.52 5.12 -9.27
C ASP A 7 62.57 4.63 -8.15
N SER A 8 61.82 3.66 -8.54
CA SER A 8 61.05 2.72 -7.71
C SER A 8 61.97 1.75 -6.95
N ASN A 9 61.67 1.43 -5.70
CA ASN A 9 62.02 0.10 -5.17
C ASN A 9 61.04 -0.34 -4.09
N GLN A 10 60.34 -1.38 -4.43
CA GLN A 10 59.87 -2.57 -3.73
C GLN A 10 60.26 -2.71 -2.23
N TRP A 11 59.21 -2.83 -1.41
CA TRP A 11 59.25 -3.65 -0.18
C TRP A 11 57.99 -4.46 -0.06
N ALA A 12 58.11 -5.80 -0.32
CA ALA A 12 57.14 -6.79 0.07
C ALA A 12 57.58 -7.39 1.43
N PRO A 13 56.68 -7.50 2.43
CA PRO A 13 57.02 -8.26 3.63
C PRO A 13 56.86 -9.77 3.41
N PRO A 14 57.66 -10.61 4.10
CA PRO A 14 57.70 -12.06 3.88
C PRO A 14 56.47 -12.75 4.49
N ARG A 15 55.95 -13.75 3.78
CA ARG A 15 54.98 -14.72 4.28
C ARG A 15 55.60 -15.54 5.41
N VAL A 16 55.05 -15.42 6.61
CA VAL A 16 55.30 -16.35 7.70
C VAL A 16 54.11 -17.27 7.84
N SER A 17 54.30 -18.52 7.43
CA SER A 17 53.35 -19.63 7.69
C SER A 17 53.53 -20.08 9.15
N HIS A 18 52.52 -19.79 9.98
CA HIS A 18 52.40 -20.42 11.27
C HIS A 18 51.18 -21.32 11.27
N CYS A 19 51.49 -22.66 11.28
CA CYS A 19 50.52 -23.67 11.70
C CYS A 19 50.20 -23.47 13.18
N VAL A 20 48.94 -23.15 13.51
CA VAL A 20 48.40 -23.24 14.85
C VAL A 20 47.38 -24.38 14.85
N PRO A 21 47.48 -25.39 15.74
CA PRO A 21 46.55 -26.49 15.77
C PRO A 21 45.16 -26.01 16.23
N ARG A 22 44.11 -26.42 15.53
CA ARG A 22 42.73 -26.20 15.91
C ARG A 22 42.40 -26.94 17.20
N PRO A 23 41.78 -26.33 18.21
CA PRO A 23 41.21 -27.05 19.33
C PRO A 23 40.01 -27.86 18.85
N VAL A 24 40.04 -29.16 19.11
CA VAL A 24 38.90 -30.09 18.90
C VAL A 24 37.93 -29.86 20.05
N PHE A 25 36.80 -29.18 19.77
CA PHE A 25 35.66 -29.20 20.68
C PHE A 25 34.77 -30.41 20.37
N PRO A 26 34.26 -31.11 21.38
CA PRO A 26 33.36 -32.23 21.16
C PRO A 26 32.05 -31.73 20.57
N ARG A 27 31.62 -32.35 19.46
CA ARG A 27 30.32 -32.15 18.84
C ARG A 27 29.22 -32.35 19.87
N ALA A 28 28.55 -31.27 20.25
CA ALA A 28 27.21 -31.36 20.80
C ALA A 28 26.31 -31.96 19.71
N THR A 29 25.69 -33.09 20.04
CA THR A 29 24.63 -33.68 19.21
C THR A 29 23.47 -32.69 19.12
N SER A 30 23.46 -31.92 18.06
CA SER A 30 22.30 -31.10 17.69
C SER A 30 21.19 -32.08 17.32
N LEU A 31 20.18 -32.18 18.16
CA LEU A 31 18.84 -32.57 17.74
C LEU A 31 18.45 -31.61 16.63
N ARG A 32 18.49 -32.07 15.39
CA ARG A 32 17.89 -31.37 14.27
C ARG A 32 16.42 -31.18 14.63
N PRO A 33 15.88 -29.94 14.67
CA PRO A 33 14.44 -29.77 14.57
C PRO A 33 14.05 -30.38 13.22
N LEU A 34 13.13 -31.31 13.25
CA LEU A 34 12.39 -31.76 12.09
C LEU A 34 11.86 -30.52 11.38
N ARG A 35 12.33 -30.28 10.17
CA ARG A 35 11.66 -29.34 9.27
C ARG A 35 10.17 -29.73 9.28
N PRO A 36 9.25 -28.88 9.67
CA PRO A 36 7.91 -29.01 9.18
C PRO A 36 8.02 -28.69 7.69
N ALA A 37 8.20 -29.73 6.84
CA ALA A 37 7.67 -29.64 5.52
C ALA A 37 6.20 -29.28 5.77
N ALA A 38 5.86 -28.02 5.56
CA ALA A 38 4.48 -27.59 5.40
C ALA A 38 3.97 -28.35 4.18
N LYS A 39 3.58 -29.59 4.40
CA LYS A 39 2.61 -30.23 3.57
C LYS A 39 1.39 -29.35 3.74
N ILE A 40 1.25 -28.36 2.85
CA ILE A 40 -0.03 -27.78 2.53
C ILE A 40 -0.85 -28.98 2.07
N THR A 41 -1.46 -29.63 3.03
CA THR A 41 -2.57 -30.53 2.77
C THR A 41 -3.67 -29.58 2.39
N ILE A 42 -3.77 -29.32 1.07
CA ILE A 42 -4.95 -28.76 0.46
C ILE A 42 -6.08 -29.66 0.93
N LEU A 43 -6.78 -29.22 1.97
CA LEU A 43 -8.05 -29.78 2.37
C LEU A 43 -9.03 -29.35 1.29
N ALA A 44 -8.99 -30.08 0.16
CA ALA A 44 -10.03 -30.04 -0.84
C ALA A 44 -11.31 -30.53 -0.14
N LEU A 45 -12.06 -29.59 0.41
CA LEU A 45 -13.46 -29.79 0.73
C LEU A 45 -14.21 -29.99 -0.58
N LEU A 46 -14.17 -31.23 -1.08
CA LEU A 46 -15.05 -31.75 -2.11
C LEU A 46 -16.49 -31.69 -1.57
N PHE A 47 -17.19 -30.57 -1.85
CA PHE A 47 -18.62 -30.58 -1.88
C PHE A 47 -19.08 -31.27 -3.16
N VAL A 48 -19.18 -32.59 -3.11
CA VAL A 48 -19.95 -33.38 -4.07
C VAL A 48 -21.42 -33.22 -3.70
N ALA A 49 -22.11 -32.33 -4.41
CA ALA A 49 -23.55 -32.38 -4.52
C ALA A 49 -23.88 -32.48 -6.03
N ALA A 50 -23.78 -33.69 -6.55
CA ALA A 50 -24.38 -34.03 -7.82
C ALA A 50 -25.92 -34.09 -7.64
N SER A 51 -26.62 -33.17 -8.26
CA SER A 51 -28.02 -33.32 -8.59
C SER A 51 -28.22 -32.95 -10.05
N VAL A 52 -28.27 -33.98 -10.86
CA VAL A 52 -28.66 -33.93 -12.25
C VAL A 52 -30.14 -33.57 -12.32
N ALA A 53 -30.47 -32.40 -12.86
CA ALA A 53 -31.78 -32.07 -13.36
C ALA A 53 -31.63 -31.61 -14.81
N ARG A 54 -32.21 -32.40 -15.71
CA ARG A 54 -32.32 -32.07 -17.16
C ARG A 54 -33.26 -30.88 -17.32
N PRO A 55 -32.98 -29.96 -18.27
CA PRO A 55 -33.93 -28.93 -18.63
C PRO A 55 -35.02 -29.55 -19.55
N GLN A 56 -36.25 -29.22 -19.29
CA GLN A 56 -37.39 -29.42 -20.15
C GLN A 56 -37.59 -28.15 -20.98
N ASP A 57 -37.57 -28.28 -22.30
CA ASP A 57 -37.91 -27.24 -23.24
C ASP A 57 -39.30 -26.69 -23.04
N GLY A 58 -39.42 -25.38 -22.97
CA GLY A 58 -40.67 -24.64 -22.95
C GLY A 58 -40.47 -23.26 -23.57
N SER A 59 -40.78 -23.16 -24.85
CA SER A 59 -40.81 -21.92 -25.64
C SER A 59 -41.84 -20.93 -25.10
N GLY A 60 -41.43 -19.66 -24.95
CA GLY A 60 -42.35 -18.56 -24.67
C GLY A 60 -41.61 -17.24 -24.56
N GLN A 61 -41.54 -16.51 -25.69
CA GLN A 61 -41.00 -15.15 -25.78
C GLN A 61 -41.72 -14.20 -24.83
N THR A 62 -40.97 -13.41 -24.11
CA THR A 62 -41.20 -11.95 -23.96
C THR A 62 -39.89 -11.33 -23.50
N GLU A 63 -39.15 -10.75 -24.44
CA GLU A 63 -38.10 -9.78 -24.15
C GLU A 63 -38.73 -8.57 -23.49
N MET A 64 -38.44 -8.35 -22.23
CA MET A 64 -38.44 -7.03 -21.64
C MET A 64 -37.03 -6.71 -21.23
N ALA A 65 -36.46 -5.76 -21.94
CA ALA A 65 -35.12 -5.22 -21.76
C ALA A 65 -34.96 -4.71 -20.33
N SER A 66 -34.12 -5.37 -19.56
CA SER A 66 -33.37 -4.74 -18.47
C SER A 66 -31.95 -4.49 -18.99
N ASN A 67 -31.80 -3.43 -19.76
CA ASN A 67 -30.50 -2.84 -20.07
C ASN A 67 -29.97 -2.17 -18.80
N GLY A 68 -29.51 -2.95 -17.84
CA GLY A 68 -28.45 -2.55 -16.93
C GLY A 68 -27.17 -2.64 -17.76
N ALA A 69 -26.76 -1.53 -18.35
CA ALA A 69 -25.54 -1.47 -19.13
C ALA A 69 -24.37 -1.84 -18.21
N GLN A 70 -23.82 -3.03 -18.35
CA GLN A 70 -22.40 -3.24 -18.10
C GLN A 70 -21.69 -2.20 -18.97
N GLN A 71 -21.31 -1.09 -18.38
CA GLN A 71 -20.40 -0.14 -19.00
C GLN A 71 -19.12 -0.91 -19.25
N ASN A 72 -18.89 -1.26 -20.48
CA ASN A 72 -17.67 -1.90 -20.93
C ASN A 72 -16.56 -0.86 -20.75
N LEU A 73 -15.89 -0.84 -19.58
CA LEU A 73 -14.79 0.08 -19.23
C LEU A 73 -13.71 0.15 -20.34
N LYS A 74 -13.64 -0.90 -21.17
CA LYS A 74 -12.74 -0.98 -22.35
C LYS A 74 -13.03 0.03 -23.46
N GLN A 75 -14.21 0.64 -23.50
CA GLN A 75 -14.63 1.54 -24.57
C GLN A 75 -15.16 2.88 -24.04
N MET A 76 -14.92 3.22 -22.79
CA MET A 76 -15.34 4.48 -22.23
C MET A 76 -14.74 5.66 -23.02
N THR A 77 -15.57 6.61 -23.38
CA THR A 77 -15.12 7.90 -23.91
C THR A 77 -14.46 8.72 -22.79
N LEU A 78 -13.75 9.78 -23.14
CA LEU A 78 -13.18 10.68 -22.11
C LEU A 78 -14.27 11.38 -21.27
N GLU A 79 -15.47 11.62 -21.85
CA GLU A 79 -16.63 12.11 -21.12
C GLU A 79 -17.05 11.11 -20.02
N GLN A 80 -17.12 9.84 -20.36
CA GLN A 80 -17.46 8.77 -19.43
C GLN A 80 -16.42 8.54 -18.32
N LEU A 81 -15.16 8.95 -18.52
CA LEU A 81 -14.16 8.91 -17.44
C LEU A 81 -14.54 9.84 -16.27
N GLY A 82 -15.12 11.00 -16.57
CA GLY A 82 -15.60 11.90 -15.54
C GLY A 82 -16.93 11.46 -14.90
N GLU A 83 -17.70 10.58 -15.59
CA GLU A 83 -18.92 9.95 -15.09
C GLU A 83 -18.66 8.68 -14.26
N VAL A 84 -17.40 8.26 -14.13
CA VAL A 84 -17.04 7.14 -13.24
C VAL A 84 -17.46 7.48 -11.81
N GLU A 85 -18.25 6.62 -11.22
CA GLU A 85 -18.63 6.75 -9.82
C GLU A 85 -17.49 6.32 -8.90
N VAL A 86 -17.17 7.20 -7.97
CA VAL A 86 -16.16 6.98 -6.91
C VAL A 86 -16.82 7.08 -5.55
N THR A 87 -16.35 6.29 -4.60
CA THR A 87 -16.92 6.23 -3.26
C THR A 87 -15.99 6.76 -2.18
N THR A 88 -14.71 6.92 -2.50
CA THR A 88 -13.67 7.25 -1.50
C THR A 88 -13.77 8.70 -1.00
N VAL A 89 -14.34 9.62 -1.75
CA VAL A 89 -14.41 11.04 -1.35
C VAL A 89 -15.51 11.32 -0.33
N SER A 90 -16.65 10.60 -0.42
CA SER A 90 -17.86 10.85 0.37
C SER A 90 -18.42 9.63 1.11
N LYS A 91 -17.83 8.44 0.93
CA LYS A 91 -18.39 7.10 1.24
C LYS A 91 -19.62 6.74 0.39
N GLU A 92 -19.94 7.52 -0.64
CA GLU A 92 -21.09 7.35 -1.51
C GLU A 92 -20.67 7.40 -2.97
N PRO A 93 -21.40 6.73 -3.89
CA PRO A 93 -21.15 6.83 -5.32
C PRO A 93 -21.35 8.28 -5.79
N GLU A 94 -20.30 8.92 -6.24
CA GLU A 94 -20.29 10.27 -6.78
C GLU A 94 -19.46 10.31 -8.05
N GLU A 95 -19.97 10.97 -9.09
CA GLU A 95 -19.22 11.14 -10.35
C GLU A 95 -17.90 11.90 -10.08
N VAL A 96 -16.81 11.47 -10.71
CA VAL A 96 -15.50 12.14 -10.60
C VAL A 96 -15.62 13.64 -10.90
N TRP A 97 -16.49 14.05 -11.86
CA TRP A 97 -16.77 15.46 -12.17
C TRP A 97 -17.31 16.27 -10.98
N LYS A 98 -17.98 15.62 -10.05
CA LYS A 98 -18.64 16.26 -8.91
C LYS A 98 -17.82 16.19 -7.63
N THR A 99 -16.61 15.63 -7.68
CA THR A 99 -15.77 15.50 -6.50
C THR A 99 -14.83 16.68 -6.30
N ALA A 100 -14.81 17.24 -5.08
CA ALA A 100 -13.91 18.32 -4.68
C ALA A 100 -12.61 17.74 -4.05
N ALA A 101 -11.87 16.92 -4.80
CA ALA A 101 -10.62 16.29 -4.37
C ALA A 101 -9.74 15.91 -5.56
N ALA A 102 -8.43 15.83 -5.35
CA ALA A 102 -7.49 15.25 -6.31
C ALA A 102 -7.62 13.72 -6.29
N ILE A 103 -8.62 13.17 -6.99
CA ILE A 103 -8.88 11.74 -7.09
C ILE A 103 -8.37 11.18 -8.42
N TYR A 104 -7.79 9.98 -8.39
CA TYR A 104 -7.41 9.21 -9.57
C TYR A 104 -7.97 7.80 -9.47
N VAL A 105 -8.46 7.26 -10.58
CA VAL A 105 -9.04 5.92 -10.66
C VAL A 105 -8.21 5.07 -11.59
N ILE A 106 -7.67 3.97 -11.07
CA ILE A 106 -7.05 2.90 -11.87
C ILE A 106 -8.13 1.86 -12.11
N THR A 107 -8.54 1.69 -13.36
CA THR A 107 -9.58 0.73 -13.75
C THR A 107 -9.02 -0.68 -13.88
N GLN A 108 -9.89 -1.69 -13.89
CA GLN A 108 -9.50 -3.07 -14.19
C GLN A 108 -8.79 -3.20 -15.56
N ASP A 109 -9.22 -2.43 -16.58
CA ASP A 109 -8.55 -2.43 -17.89
C ASP A 109 -7.12 -1.88 -17.78
N ASP A 110 -6.90 -0.84 -16.99
CA ASP A 110 -5.56 -0.28 -16.74
C ASP A 110 -4.65 -1.30 -16.05
N ILE A 111 -5.17 -2.04 -15.05
CA ILE A 111 -4.42 -3.10 -14.35
C ILE A 111 -4.00 -4.20 -15.32
N VAL A 112 -4.94 -4.71 -16.12
CA VAL A 112 -4.64 -5.78 -17.10
C VAL A 112 -3.66 -5.31 -18.17
N ARG A 113 -3.75 -4.05 -18.61
CA ARG A 113 -2.90 -3.49 -19.67
C ARG A 113 -1.50 -3.14 -19.15
N SER A 114 -1.38 -2.78 -17.87
CA SER A 114 -0.07 -2.50 -17.27
C SER A 114 0.78 -3.77 -17.10
N GLY A 115 0.14 -4.93 -17.00
CA GLY A 115 0.82 -6.15 -16.61
C GLY A 115 1.25 -6.15 -15.14
N ALA A 116 0.57 -5.37 -14.28
CA ALA A 116 0.87 -5.37 -12.86
C ALA A 116 0.50 -6.71 -12.23
N SER A 117 1.45 -7.33 -11.55
CA SER A 117 1.31 -8.63 -10.89
C SER A 117 0.80 -8.52 -9.44
N ASN A 118 0.84 -7.31 -8.86
CA ASN A 118 0.34 -6.99 -7.52
C ASN A 118 -0.17 -5.54 -7.43
N ILE A 119 -0.78 -5.18 -6.29
CA ILE A 119 -1.33 -3.85 -6.06
C ILE A 119 -0.27 -2.75 -6.14
N PRO A 120 0.90 -2.83 -5.46
CA PRO A 120 1.95 -1.83 -5.57
C PRO A 120 2.36 -1.50 -7.01
N GLU A 121 2.53 -2.51 -7.85
CA GLU A 121 2.88 -2.29 -9.26
C GLU A 121 1.76 -1.57 -10.03
N ALA A 122 0.50 -1.85 -9.75
CA ALA A 122 -0.63 -1.11 -10.33
C ALA A 122 -0.67 0.36 -9.88
N LEU A 123 -0.29 0.66 -8.65
CA LEU A 123 -0.26 2.04 -8.12
C LEU A 123 0.75 2.95 -8.83
N ARG A 124 1.75 2.40 -9.54
CA ARG A 124 2.68 3.16 -10.39
C ARG A 124 2.00 3.95 -11.51
N LEU A 125 0.76 3.62 -11.85
CA LEU A 125 -0.04 4.31 -12.86
C LEU A 125 -0.59 5.65 -12.37
N ALA A 126 -0.67 5.85 -11.05
CA ALA A 126 -1.30 7.04 -10.47
C ALA A 126 -0.31 8.21 -10.37
N PRO A 127 -0.69 9.42 -10.82
CA PRO A 127 0.14 10.61 -10.65
C PRO A 127 0.34 10.93 -9.16
N GLY A 128 1.53 11.41 -8.78
CA GLY A 128 1.83 11.81 -7.41
C GLY A 128 1.89 10.67 -6.38
N VAL A 129 1.76 9.42 -6.83
CA VAL A 129 2.02 8.22 -6.01
C VAL A 129 3.43 7.74 -6.32
N GLU A 130 4.26 7.77 -5.31
CA GLU A 130 5.59 7.19 -5.37
C GLU A 130 5.51 5.71 -4.98
N VAL A 131 6.02 4.83 -5.83
CA VAL A 131 6.13 3.41 -5.56
C VAL A 131 7.57 3.01 -5.77
N ALA A 132 8.23 2.58 -4.71
CA ALA A 132 9.58 2.07 -4.75
C ALA A 132 9.60 0.64 -4.20
N ARG A 133 10.13 -0.29 -4.98
CA ARG A 133 10.31 -1.67 -4.56
C ARG A 133 11.60 -1.80 -3.76
N ILE A 134 11.53 -2.40 -2.57
CA ILE A 134 12.65 -2.56 -1.65
C ILE A 134 13.31 -3.92 -1.86
N THR A 135 12.51 -4.99 -1.81
CA THR A 135 12.89 -6.40 -2.02
C THR A 135 11.90 -7.07 -2.96
N SER A 136 11.94 -8.37 -3.12
CA SER A 136 10.92 -9.08 -3.92
C SER A 136 9.50 -8.87 -3.41
N GLY A 137 9.29 -8.81 -2.09
CA GLY A 137 7.95 -8.68 -1.48
C GLY A 137 7.66 -7.31 -0.87
N GLU A 138 8.65 -6.48 -0.60
CA GLU A 138 8.49 -5.24 0.15
C GLU A 138 8.47 -4.00 -0.74
N TYR A 139 7.59 -3.06 -0.40
CA TYR A 139 7.41 -1.81 -1.13
C TYR A 139 7.35 -0.61 -0.19
N ALA A 140 7.93 0.50 -0.60
CA ALA A 140 7.71 1.81 -0.02
C ALA A 140 6.74 2.59 -0.93
N ILE A 141 5.61 3.03 -0.35
CA ILE A 141 4.60 3.78 -1.11
C ILE A 141 4.29 5.08 -0.37
N GLY A 142 4.48 6.20 -1.07
CA GLY A 142 4.23 7.54 -0.57
C GLY A 142 3.27 8.32 -1.48
N ILE A 143 2.57 9.29 -0.89
CA ILE A 143 1.78 10.29 -1.59
C ILE A 143 2.20 11.65 -1.07
N ARG A 144 2.67 12.54 -1.96
CA ARG A 144 3.07 13.91 -1.58
C ARG A 144 4.13 13.98 -0.48
N GLY A 145 5.10 13.06 -0.51
CA GLY A 145 6.21 12.99 0.42
C GLY A 145 6.09 11.91 1.50
N PHE A 146 7.11 11.86 2.37
CA PHE A 146 7.22 10.93 3.49
C PHE A 146 7.20 9.45 3.08
N ASN A 147 7.83 9.13 1.93
CA ASN A 147 7.91 7.75 1.49
C ASN A 147 8.69 6.88 2.48
N SER A 148 8.14 5.72 2.78
CA SER A 148 8.72 4.75 3.70
C SER A 148 8.15 3.36 3.45
N ARG A 149 8.87 2.31 3.85
CA ARG A 149 8.41 0.91 3.74
C ARG A 149 6.97 0.71 4.21
N LEU A 150 6.57 1.37 5.27
CA LEU A 150 5.28 1.15 5.92
C LEU A 150 4.19 2.14 5.49
N SER A 151 4.50 3.14 4.63
CA SER A 151 3.49 4.08 4.11
C SER A 151 2.69 4.80 5.21
N ARG A 152 3.35 5.30 6.26
CA ARG A 152 2.73 5.78 7.52
C ARG A 152 1.63 6.83 7.35
N SER A 153 1.72 7.66 6.32
CA SER A 153 0.81 8.79 6.07
C SER A 153 -0.30 8.49 5.07
N VAL A 154 -0.41 7.24 4.61
CA VAL A 154 -1.39 6.81 3.61
C VAL A 154 -2.30 5.75 4.22
N LEU A 155 -3.60 6.00 4.22
CA LEU A 155 -4.59 5.01 4.64
C LEU A 155 -4.94 4.09 3.47
N VAL A 156 -4.85 2.78 3.67
CA VAL A 156 -5.19 1.79 2.66
C VAL A 156 -6.41 0.98 3.10
N LEU A 157 -7.33 0.79 2.15
CA LEU A 157 -8.57 0.07 2.35
C LEU A 157 -8.73 -1.02 1.27
N ILE A 158 -9.29 -2.16 1.64
CA ILE A 158 -9.73 -3.22 0.72
C ILE A 158 -11.20 -3.49 1.00
N ASP A 159 -12.08 -3.16 0.06
CA ASP A 159 -13.56 -3.25 0.20
C ASP A 159 -14.10 -2.57 1.47
N GLY A 160 -13.49 -1.47 1.89
CA GLY A 160 -13.85 -0.72 3.09
C GLY A 160 -13.17 -1.23 4.39
N ARG A 161 -12.51 -2.37 4.39
CA ARG A 161 -11.69 -2.85 5.51
C ARG A 161 -10.35 -2.10 5.53
N THR A 162 -10.04 -1.46 6.65
CA THR A 162 -8.73 -0.85 6.86
C THR A 162 -7.65 -1.92 7.01
N VAL A 163 -6.57 -1.80 6.24
CA VAL A 163 -5.40 -2.69 6.29
C VAL A 163 -4.16 -2.03 6.92
N TYR A 164 -4.36 -0.90 7.56
CA TYR A 164 -3.33 -0.14 8.28
C TYR A 164 -3.04 -0.79 9.64
N SER A 165 -1.79 -1.17 9.89
CA SER A 165 -1.36 -1.77 11.15
C SER A 165 -1.21 -0.72 12.25
N THR A 166 -1.81 -0.96 13.42
CA THR A 166 -1.61 -0.14 14.63
C THR A 166 -0.26 -0.40 15.28
N PHE A 167 0.38 -1.52 14.98
CA PHE A 167 1.69 -1.88 15.52
C PHE A 167 2.79 -0.94 15.03
N THR A 168 2.92 -0.79 13.70
CA THR A 168 4.03 -0.06 13.07
C THR A 168 3.62 1.25 12.42
N ALA A 169 2.35 1.64 12.48
CA ALA A 169 1.79 2.80 11.77
C ALA A 169 1.98 2.69 10.26
N GLY A 170 1.29 1.76 9.59
CA GLY A 170 1.40 1.67 8.14
C GLY A 170 0.82 0.39 7.56
N THR A 171 1.06 0.17 6.28
CA THR A 171 0.53 -0.96 5.52
C THR A 171 1.65 -1.90 5.14
N TYR A 172 1.51 -3.16 5.50
CA TYR A 172 2.35 -4.25 5.04
C TYR A 172 1.83 -4.75 3.69
N TRP A 173 2.45 -4.31 2.60
CA TRP A 173 1.98 -4.61 1.24
C TRP A 173 2.10 -6.08 0.88
N GLU A 174 3.08 -6.79 1.44
CA GLU A 174 3.31 -8.20 1.22
C GLU A 174 2.15 -9.07 1.73
N THR A 175 1.44 -8.68 2.81
CA THR A 175 0.31 -9.42 3.37
C THR A 175 -1.06 -8.95 2.89
N ASN A 176 -1.13 -7.82 2.19
CA ASN A 176 -2.38 -7.21 1.73
C ASN A 176 -2.53 -7.33 0.22
N ASP A 177 -2.61 -8.57 -0.24
CA ASP A 177 -2.80 -8.93 -1.64
C ASP A 177 -4.26 -9.31 -1.93
N VAL A 178 -4.71 -9.16 -3.16
CA VAL A 178 -6.02 -9.60 -3.65
C VAL A 178 -5.86 -10.26 -5.02
N GLU A 179 -6.89 -10.99 -5.46
CA GLU A 179 -6.91 -11.49 -6.83
C GLU A 179 -7.01 -10.31 -7.80
N MET A 180 -5.90 -10.03 -8.55
CA MET A 180 -5.78 -8.84 -9.40
C MET A 180 -6.87 -8.74 -10.47
N LYS A 181 -7.36 -9.89 -10.96
CA LYS A 181 -8.43 -9.94 -11.97
C LYS A 181 -9.82 -9.67 -11.38
N ASP A 182 -9.92 -9.74 -10.05
CA ASP A 182 -11.14 -9.43 -9.30
C ASP A 182 -11.22 -7.99 -8.79
N ILE A 183 -10.15 -7.20 -8.95
CA ILE A 183 -10.21 -5.77 -8.69
C ILE A 183 -11.14 -5.13 -9.74
N ASP A 184 -12.13 -4.37 -9.31
CA ASP A 184 -12.95 -3.53 -10.18
C ASP A 184 -12.20 -2.25 -10.52
N ARG A 185 -11.72 -1.57 -9.49
CA ARG A 185 -10.92 -0.36 -9.58
C ARG A 185 -10.14 -0.10 -8.30
N ILE A 186 -9.13 0.78 -8.41
CA ILE A 186 -8.43 1.35 -7.26
C ILE A 186 -8.68 2.86 -7.30
N GLU A 187 -9.31 3.39 -6.24
CA GLU A 187 -9.55 4.81 -6.07
C GLU A 187 -8.45 5.41 -5.18
N ILE A 188 -7.80 6.47 -5.64
CA ILE A 188 -6.68 7.10 -4.94
C ILE A 188 -6.99 8.57 -4.72
N ILE A 189 -7.20 8.97 -3.47
CA ILE A 189 -7.23 10.38 -3.08
C ILE A 189 -5.80 10.80 -2.78
N ARG A 190 -5.32 11.80 -3.52
CA ARG A 190 -4.02 12.46 -3.30
C ARG A 190 -4.26 13.70 -2.47
N GLY A 191 -4.04 13.59 -1.17
CA GLY A 191 -4.32 14.62 -0.18
C GLY A 191 -5.11 14.11 1.02
N PRO A 192 -5.32 14.95 2.05
CA PRO A 192 -5.87 14.50 3.31
C PRO A 192 -7.35 14.09 3.21
N GLY A 193 -7.64 12.90 3.75
CA GLY A 193 -8.98 12.29 3.79
C GLY A 193 -9.57 12.13 5.20
N GLY A 194 -8.97 12.78 6.21
CA GLY A 194 -9.27 12.52 7.64
C GLY A 194 -10.74 12.65 8.04
N THR A 195 -11.47 13.64 7.53
CA THR A 195 -12.88 13.87 7.89
C THR A 195 -13.80 12.67 7.60
N ILE A 196 -13.58 11.98 6.50
CA ILE A 196 -14.41 10.83 6.10
C ILE A 196 -13.80 9.52 6.62
N TRP A 197 -12.49 9.32 6.43
CA TRP A 197 -11.83 8.05 6.72
C TRP A 197 -11.20 8.00 8.12
N GLY A 198 -10.98 9.18 8.74
CA GLY A 198 -10.40 9.30 10.07
C GLY A 198 -8.88 9.29 10.08
N PRO A 199 -8.29 8.97 11.23
CA PRO A 199 -6.86 9.10 11.42
C PRO A 199 -6.09 8.23 10.43
N ASN A 200 -4.85 8.66 10.15
CA ASN A 200 -3.89 8.04 9.24
C ASN A 200 -4.16 8.29 7.75
N ALA A 201 -5.29 8.89 7.37
CA ALA A 201 -5.55 9.43 6.02
C ALA A 201 -4.93 10.83 5.86
N VAL A 202 -3.62 10.93 6.10
CA VAL A 202 -2.91 12.22 6.20
C VAL A 202 -2.52 12.75 4.82
N ASN A 203 -1.76 11.98 4.05
CA ASN A 203 -1.31 12.37 2.72
C ASN A 203 -2.17 11.79 1.60
N GLY A 204 -2.94 10.74 1.88
CA GLY A 204 -3.81 10.13 0.90
C GLY A 204 -4.60 8.94 1.42
N VAL A 205 -5.53 8.50 0.58
CA VAL A 205 -6.31 7.27 0.77
C VAL A 205 -6.20 6.43 -0.49
N ILE A 206 -5.90 5.16 -0.34
CA ILE A 206 -5.93 4.16 -1.41
C ILE A 206 -7.05 3.16 -1.07
N ASN A 207 -8.08 3.09 -1.91
CA ASN A 207 -9.20 2.19 -1.71
C ASN A 207 -9.29 1.18 -2.86
N ILE A 208 -9.00 -0.06 -2.57
CA ILE A 208 -9.05 -1.18 -3.51
C ILE A 208 -10.47 -1.76 -3.43
N ILE A 209 -11.18 -1.76 -4.54
CA ILE A 209 -12.57 -2.20 -4.65
C ILE A 209 -12.63 -3.42 -5.54
N THR A 210 -13.16 -4.53 -5.01
CA THR A 210 -13.31 -5.77 -5.78
C THR A 210 -14.68 -5.87 -6.46
N LYS A 211 -14.74 -6.58 -7.59
CA LYS A 211 -15.96 -6.79 -8.38
C LYS A 211 -17.05 -7.48 -7.58
N ASP A 212 -18.26 -7.06 -7.79
CA ASP A 212 -19.44 -7.75 -7.29
C ASP A 212 -19.52 -9.19 -7.82
N THR A 213 -20.12 -10.08 -7.04
CA THR A 213 -20.21 -11.49 -7.44
C THR A 213 -21.09 -11.70 -8.67
N LYS A 214 -22.03 -10.80 -8.97
CA LYS A 214 -22.83 -10.83 -10.22
C LYS A 214 -21.98 -10.66 -11.47
N ASP A 215 -20.85 -9.92 -11.37
CA ASP A 215 -19.93 -9.61 -12.48
C ASP A 215 -18.79 -10.65 -12.61
N THR A 216 -18.79 -11.67 -11.76
CA THR A 216 -17.73 -12.68 -11.68
C THR A 216 -18.29 -14.11 -11.82
N GLN A 217 -19.38 -14.25 -12.56
CA GLN A 217 -20.04 -15.56 -12.80
C GLN A 217 -19.20 -16.42 -13.77
N GLY A 218 -19.34 -17.73 -13.65
CA GLY A 218 -18.60 -18.71 -14.45
C GLY A 218 -17.22 -19.03 -13.88
N PHE A 219 -16.41 -19.68 -14.67
CA PHE A 219 -15.04 -20.05 -14.32
C PHE A 219 -14.03 -19.10 -14.97
N GLN A 220 -13.07 -18.67 -14.20
CA GLN A 220 -11.85 -17.99 -14.68
C GLN A 220 -10.64 -18.70 -14.09
N GLY A 221 -9.58 -18.82 -14.89
CA GLY A 221 -8.29 -19.29 -14.40
C GLY A 221 -7.16 -18.65 -15.19
N ALA A 222 -6.03 -18.46 -14.54
CA ALA A 222 -4.81 -18.02 -15.21
C ALA A 222 -3.60 -18.76 -14.68
N ALA A 223 -2.57 -18.86 -15.52
CA ALA A 223 -1.27 -19.38 -15.15
C ALA A 223 -0.19 -18.70 -15.97
N GLY A 224 0.97 -18.51 -15.36
CA GLY A 224 2.08 -17.86 -16.02
C GLY A 224 3.41 -18.07 -15.32
N GLY A 225 4.44 -17.48 -15.88
CA GLY A 225 5.77 -17.50 -15.29
C GLY A 225 6.80 -16.79 -16.16
N GLY A 226 7.92 -16.48 -15.54
CA GLY A 226 9.01 -15.71 -16.13
C GLY A 226 10.32 -15.88 -15.38
N ASN A 227 11.17 -14.87 -15.49
CA ASN A 227 12.49 -14.91 -14.86
C ASN A 227 12.46 -14.42 -13.39
N VAL A 228 11.58 -13.48 -13.03
CA VAL A 228 11.38 -12.96 -11.68
C VAL A 228 10.09 -13.53 -11.10
N GLU A 229 8.97 -13.32 -11.74
CA GLU A 229 7.71 -14.02 -11.47
C GLU A 229 7.83 -15.46 -11.99
N GLN A 230 8.54 -16.33 -11.23
CA GLN A 230 8.92 -17.67 -11.70
C GLN A 230 7.71 -18.53 -12.04
N VAL A 231 6.70 -18.50 -11.19
CA VAL A 231 5.44 -19.22 -11.37
C VAL A 231 4.32 -18.50 -10.64
N PHE A 232 3.17 -18.40 -11.27
CA PHE A 232 1.96 -17.93 -10.62
C PHE A 232 0.73 -18.57 -11.27
N GLY A 233 -0.35 -18.61 -10.51
CA GLY A 233 -1.62 -19.09 -11.02
C GLY A 233 -2.77 -18.76 -10.09
N ASP A 234 -3.94 -18.60 -10.68
CA ASP A 234 -5.20 -18.36 -10.01
C ASP A 234 -6.34 -19.15 -10.63
N ALA A 235 -7.35 -19.42 -9.85
CA ALA A 235 -8.61 -19.97 -10.31
C ALA A 235 -9.76 -19.40 -9.48
N ARG A 236 -10.83 -18.99 -10.18
CA ARG A 236 -12.06 -18.48 -9.56
C ARG A 236 -13.27 -19.14 -10.19
N TYR A 237 -14.27 -19.43 -9.36
CA TYR A 237 -15.58 -19.86 -9.81
C TYR A 237 -16.68 -19.03 -9.13
N GLY A 238 -17.60 -18.50 -9.92
CA GLY A 238 -18.76 -17.76 -9.45
C GLY A 238 -20.07 -18.35 -9.98
N SER A 239 -21.13 -18.31 -9.17
CA SER A 239 -22.47 -18.77 -9.55
C SER A 239 -23.55 -18.05 -8.74
N GLY A 240 -24.80 -18.25 -9.09
CA GLY A 240 -25.92 -17.64 -8.39
C GLY A 240 -27.24 -18.36 -8.62
N ASN A 241 -28.27 -17.99 -7.86
CA ASN A 241 -29.59 -18.62 -7.93
C ASN A 241 -30.58 -17.90 -8.87
N GLY A 242 -30.15 -16.84 -9.56
CA GLY A 242 -31.02 -15.98 -10.40
C GLY A 242 -32.09 -15.20 -9.62
N LYS A 243 -32.06 -15.21 -8.26
CA LYS A 243 -33.03 -14.58 -7.38
C LYS A 243 -32.36 -13.62 -6.39
N GLY A 244 -31.31 -12.92 -6.82
CA GLY A 244 -30.62 -11.92 -6.01
C GLY A 244 -29.49 -12.46 -5.12
N PHE A 245 -29.20 -13.75 -5.13
CA PHE A 245 -28.03 -14.32 -4.46
C PHE A 245 -27.00 -14.78 -5.46
N THR A 246 -25.77 -14.29 -5.32
CA THR A 246 -24.60 -14.66 -6.11
C THR A 246 -23.38 -14.87 -5.21
N TYR A 247 -22.46 -15.71 -5.62
CA TYR A 247 -21.23 -15.98 -4.88
C TYR A 247 -20.05 -16.23 -5.80
N LYS A 248 -18.87 -16.09 -5.25
CA LYS A 248 -17.59 -16.50 -5.85
C LYS A 248 -16.67 -17.10 -4.81
N ALA A 249 -15.79 -17.99 -5.25
CA ALA A 249 -14.64 -18.45 -4.48
C ALA A 249 -13.41 -18.48 -5.39
N TYR A 250 -12.22 -18.23 -4.82
CA TYR A 250 -10.97 -18.20 -5.54
C TYR A 250 -9.84 -18.82 -4.75
N VAL A 251 -8.80 -19.23 -5.48
CA VAL A 251 -7.49 -19.58 -4.95
C VAL A 251 -6.43 -18.95 -5.86
N LYS A 252 -5.32 -18.50 -5.29
CA LYS A 252 -4.15 -18.01 -6.01
C LYS A 252 -2.87 -18.42 -5.32
N GLY A 253 -1.78 -18.47 -6.05
CA GLY A 253 -0.46 -18.70 -5.51
C GLY A 253 0.62 -18.28 -6.48
N PHE A 254 1.77 -17.92 -5.92
CA PHE A 254 2.93 -17.51 -6.72
C PHE A 254 4.24 -17.81 -6.02
N GLY A 255 5.31 -17.85 -6.81
CA GLY A 255 6.70 -17.88 -6.36
C GLY A 255 7.54 -16.90 -7.18
N TRP A 256 8.26 -16.02 -6.49
CA TRP A 256 9.10 -14.99 -7.06
C TRP A 256 10.57 -15.22 -6.71
N ALA A 257 11.44 -15.00 -7.70
CA ALA A 257 12.88 -15.07 -7.51
C ALA A 257 13.40 -13.91 -6.65
N PRO A 258 14.55 -14.09 -5.99
CA PRO A 258 15.28 -12.99 -5.38
C PRO A 258 15.61 -11.89 -6.40
N GLN A 259 15.71 -10.66 -5.93
CA GLN A 259 16.22 -9.54 -6.69
C GLN A 259 17.77 -9.58 -6.76
N TYR A 260 18.38 -8.55 -7.34
CA TYR A 260 19.83 -8.47 -7.45
C TYR A 260 20.45 -7.91 -6.17
N HIS A 261 21.37 -8.66 -5.59
CA HIS A 261 22.20 -8.27 -4.44
C HIS A 261 23.66 -8.15 -4.85
N SER A 262 24.28 -7.00 -4.58
CA SER A 262 25.67 -6.73 -5.00
C SER A 262 26.71 -7.54 -4.24
N ASP A 263 26.36 -8.06 -3.07
CA ASP A 263 27.18 -9.00 -2.26
C ASP A 263 27.04 -10.45 -2.70
N GLY A 264 26.08 -10.75 -3.59
CA GLY A 264 25.80 -12.10 -4.09
C GLY A 264 24.94 -12.97 -3.18
N ASP A 265 24.39 -12.41 -2.11
CA ASP A 265 23.48 -13.11 -1.20
C ASP A 265 22.04 -13.02 -1.75
N ASN A 266 21.47 -14.15 -2.15
CA ASN A 266 20.13 -14.24 -2.75
C ASN A 266 19.14 -14.71 -1.67
N TYR A 267 18.64 -13.79 -0.87
CA TYR A 267 17.80 -14.13 0.29
C TYR A 267 16.31 -13.79 0.11
N ASP A 268 15.95 -12.82 -0.74
CA ASP A 268 14.64 -12.18 -0.76
C ASP A 268 13.62 -12.80 -1.72
N ASP A 269 13.67 -14.11 -1.93
CA ASP A 269 12.60 -14.82 -2.63
C ASP A 269 11.26 -14.73 -1.87
N TRP A 270 10.16 -14.80 -2.60
CA TRP A 270 8.83 -14.60 -2.03
C TRP A 270 7.84 -15.63 -2.58
N HIS A 271 7.18 -16.35 -1.68
CA HIS A 271 6.18 -17.37 -1.99
C HIS A 271 4.90 -17.09 -1.24
N SER A 272 3.77 -17.19 -1.93
CA SER A 272 2.46 -16.93 -1.32
C SER A 272 1.39 -17.88 -1.85
N GLY A 273 0.46 -18.24 -0.96
CA GLY A 273 -0.78 -18.93 -1.27
C GLY A 273 -1.95 -18.24 -0.55
N GLN A 274 -3.04 -18.02 -1.27
CA GLN A 274 -4.24 -17.35 -0.76
C GLN A 274 -5.50 -18.01 -1.30
N GLY A 275 -6.56 -18.03 -0.50
CA GLY A 275 -7.88 -18.43 -0.93
C GLY A 275 -8.96 -17.62 -0.24
N GLY A 276 -10.04 -17.33 -0.97
CA GLY A 276 -11.11 -16.49 -0.43
C GLY A 276 -12.46 -16.74 -1.08
N PHE A 277 -13.45 -16.07 -0.54
CA PHE A 277 -14.83 -16.11 -1.02
C PHE A 277 -15.52 -14.76 -0.88
N ARG A 278 -16.57 -14.55 -1.65
CA ARG A 278 -17.53 -13.46 -1.49
C ARG A 278 -18.93 -13.94 -1.84
N MET A 279 -19.91 -13.48 -1.11
CA MET A 279 -21.34 -13.72 -1.29
C MET A 279 -22.05 -12.38 -1.24
N ASP A 280 -22.83 -12.06 -2.26
CA ASP A 280 -23.70 -10.89 -2.30
C ASP A 280 -25.14 -11.36 -2.46
N TRP A 281 -26.06 -10.77 -1.68
CA TRP A 281 -27.49 -11.06 -1.85
C TRP A 281 -28.34 -9.83 -1.57
N THR A 282 -29.36 -9.66 -2.37
CA THR A 282 -30.39 -8.65 -2.19
C THR A 282 -31.62 -9.32 -1.64
N ALA A 283 -31.98 -8.99 -0.39
CA ALA A 283 -33.19 -9.43 0.25
C ALA A 283 -34.21 -8.29 0.17
N HIS A 284 -35.34 -8.53 -0.46
CA HIS A 284 -36.31 -7.50 -0.79
C HIS A 284 -35.74 -6.42 -1.73
N THR A 285 -36.50 -5.37 -1.99
CA THR A 285 -36.10 -4.31 -2.94
C THR A 285 -35.12 -3.30 -2.36
N HIS A 286 -34.81 -3.36 -1.06
CA HIS A 286 -34.12 -2.28 -0.35
C HIS A 286 -32.89 -2.74 0.45
N ASP A 287 -32.77 -4.01 0.79
CA ASP A 287 -31.69 -4.53 1.61
C ASP A 287 -30.70 -5.34 0.78
N SER A 288 -29.44 -4.97 0.82
CA SER A 288 -28.32 -5.74 0.26
C SER A 288 -27.34 -6.14 1.35
N TYR A 289 -26.80 -7.31 1.21
CA TYR A 289 -25.86 -7.92 2.14
C TYR A 289 -24.65 -8.43 1.39
N ARG A 290 -23.50 -8.31 2.02
CA ARG A 290 -22.24 -8.90 1.57
C ARG A 290 -21.61 -9.69 2.71
N LEU A 291 -21.06 -10.84 2.40
CA LEU A 291 -20.16 -11.58 3.26
C LEU A 291 -18.96 -12.02 2.44
N GLN A 292 -17.77 -11.63 2.86
CA GLN A 292 -16.53 -12.02 2.19
C GLN A 292 -15.42 -12.30 3.19
N GLY A 293 -14.40 -13.01 2.77
CA GLY A 293 -13.23 -13.26 3.57
C GLY A 293 -12.17 -14.01 2.79
N ASP A 294 -10.95 -13.95 3.28
CA ASP A 294 -9.80 -14.68 2.74
C ASP A 294 -8.87 -15.16 3.84
N VAL A 295 -8.05 -16.12 3.50
CA VAL A 295 -6.94 -16.62 4.28
C VAL A 295 -5.70 -16.67 3.41
N TYR A 296 -4.55 -16.34 3.98
CA TYR A 296 -3.28 -16.37 3.29
C TYR A 296 -2.19 -17.04 4.14
N GLY A 297 -1.18 -17.56 3.47
CA GLY A 297 0.06 -17.99 4.05
C GLY A 297 1.20 -17.73 3.08
N GLN A 298 2.30 -17.20 3.59
CA GLN A 298 3.44 -16.83 2.76
C GLN A 298 4.75 -16.89 3.54
N ASP A 299 5.82 -17.10 2.81
CA ASP A 299 7.17 -17.01 3.27
C ASP A 299 7.94 -16.05 2.36
N PHE A 300 8.70 -15.14 2.93
CA PHE A 300 9.61 -14.29 2.19
C PHE A 300 10.94 -14.17 2.90
N GLY A 301 11.99 -14.06 2.11
CA GLY A 301 13.31 -13.88 2.65
C GLY A 301 13.57 -12.43 3.04
N GLU A 302 14.15 -12.26 4.22
CA GLU A 302 14.53 -10.95 4.76
C GLU A 302 15.97 -10.95 5.27
N ARG A 303 16.52 -9.76 5.43
CA ARG A 303 17.81 -9.52 6.08
C ARG A 303 17.61 -8.55 7.22
N VAL A 304 18.22 -8.85 8.36
CA VAL A 304 18.16 -8.02 9.57
C VAL A 304 19.55 -7.83 10.15
N THR A 305 19.80 -6.67 10.77
CA THR A 305 21.02 -6.46 11.54
C THR A 305 20.80 -6.87 12.98
N LEU A 306 21.57 -7.87 13.42
CA LEU A 306 21.58 -8.36 14.79
C LEU A 306 22.72 -7.71 15.58
N THR A 307 22.38 -7.11 16.71
CA THR A 307 23.36 -6.53 17.63
C THR A 307 23.68 -7.53 18.74
N THR A 308 24.96 -7.80 18.95
CA THR A 308 25.44 -8.62 20.07
C THR A 308 26.22 -7.75 21.07
N TYR A 309 26.15 -8.12 22.34
CA TYR A 309 26.88 -7.43 23.40
C TYR A 309 28.23 -8.06 23.69
N ASN A 310 28.38 -9.39 23.48
CA ASN A 310 29.61 -10.10 23.78
C ASN A 310 29.96 -11.18 22.73
N PRO A 311 30.91 -10.91 21.82
CA PRO A 311 31.61 -9.65 21.63
C PRO A 311 30.63 -8.58 21.06
N PRO A 312 30.85 -7.27 21.31
CA PRO A 312 30.08 -6.21 20.72
C PRO A 312 30.25 -6.19 19.21
N ALA A 313 29.13 -6.39 18.49
CA ALA A 313 29.14 -6.40 17.02
C ALA A 313 27.71 -6.17 16.48
N ASN A 314 27.65 -5.63 15.27
CA ASN A 314 26.48 -5.72 14.39
C ASN A 314 26.80 -6.73 13.29
N THR A 315 25.92 -7.67 13.08
CA THR A 315 26.06 -8.71 12.02
C THR A 315 24.75 -8.80 11.26
N ASP A 316 24.84 -8.74 9.94
CA ASP A 316 23.67 -8.98 9.10
C ASP A 316 23.42 -10.49 9.05
N ASP A 317 22.16 -10.86 9.25
CA ASP A 317 21.67 -12.23 9.14
C ASP A 317 20.51 -12.27 8.15
N SER A 318 20.45 -13.31 7.32
CA SER A 318 19.42 -13.49 6.31
C SER A 318 18.70 -14.80 6.54
N GLY A 319 17.37 -14.80 6.35
CA GLY A 319 16.54 -15.98 6.53
C GLY A 319 15.09 -15.70 6.13
N ASP A 320 14.22 -16.67 6.40
CA ASP A 320 12.83 -16.61 5.99
C ASP A 320 11.94 -16.06 7.11
N ALA A 321 11.15 -15.03 6.79
CA ALA A 321 9.98 -14.62 7.56
C ALA A 321 8.77 -15.44 7.14
N SER A 322 7.91 -15.81 8.09
CA SER A 322 6.69 -16.57 7.85
C SER A 322 5.47 -15.78 8.33
N LEU A 323 4.56 -15.51 7.40
CA LEU A 323 3.39 -14.67 7.61
C LEU A 323 2.12 -15.42 7.24
N TYR A 324 1.11 -15.38 8.12
CA TYR A 324 -0.19 -15.98 7.82
C TYR A 324 -1.31 -15.25 8.54
N GLY A 325 -2.47 -15.30 7.95
CA GLY A 325 -3.62 -14.62 8.49
C GLY A 325 -4.89 -14.82 7.68
N GLY A 326 -5.88 -14.02 8.00
CA GLY A 326 -7.15 -14.03 7.30
C GLY A 326 -8.12 -13.02 7.87
N ASN A 327 -9.20 -12.80 7.14
CA ASN A 327 -10.24 -11.88 7.55
C ASN A 327 -11.64 -12.35 7.13
N VAL A 328 -12.62 -11.78 7.76
CA VAL A 328 -14.03 -11.88 7.35
C VAL A 328 -14.67 -10.50 7.50
N LEU A 329 -15.37 -10.07 6.46
CA LEU A 329 -16.13 -8.82 6.40
C LEU A 329 -17.59 -9.14 6.10
N TRP A 330 -18.48 -8.62 6.92
CA TRP A 330 -19.92 -8.58 6.65
C TRP A 330 -20.37 -7.13 6.51
N SER A 331 -21.23 -6.85 5.54
CA SER A 331 -21.85 -5.55 5.40
C SER A 331 -23.33 -5.65 5.02
N TRP A 332 -24.09 -4.66 5.44
CA TRP A 332 -25.50 -4.47 5.15
C TRP A 332 -25.70 -3.02 4.69
N THR A 333 -26.44 -2.88 3.59
CA THR A 333 -26.85 -1.58 3.07
C THR A 333 -28.35 -1.60 2.86
N ARG A 334 -29.04 -0.57 3.36
CA ARG A 334 -30.47 -0.35 3.15
C ARG A 334 -30.72 0.94 2.40
N ALA A 335 -31.18 0.82 1.15
CA ALA A 335 -31.68 1.95 0.37
C ALA A 335 -33.10 2.33 0.85
N GLN A 336 -33.31 3.61 1.21
CA GLN A 336 -34.58 4.10 1.74
C GLN A 336 -35.30 5.08 0.78
N GLY A 337 -34.97 5.06 -0.50
CA GLY A 337 -35.51 5.97 -1.52
C GLY A 337 -34.43 6.91 -2.09
N GLU A 338 -34.81 7.96 -2.76
CA GLU A 338 -33.93 8.85 -3.52
C GLU A 338 -32.70 9.31 -2.70
N GLY A 339 -31.56 8.64 -2.92
CA GLY A 339 -30.27 8.97 -2.33
C GLY A 339 -30.15 8.76 -0.81
N LYS A 340 -31.17 8.22 -0.12
CA LYS A 340 -31.10 7.89 1.31
C LYS A 340 -30.71 6.44 1.51
N ASP A 341 -29.63 6.20 2.23
CA ASP A 341 -29.19 4.85 2.58
C ASP A 341 -28.51 4.79 3.96
N ILE A 342 -28.57 3.60 4.53
CA ILE A 342 -27.90 3.24 5.78
C ILE A 342 -26.94 2.11 5.47
N GLN A 343 -25.72 2.21 5.96
CA GLN A 343 -24.70 1.19 5.82
C GLN A 343 -24.16 0.78 7.19
N LEU A 344 -23.96 -0.52 7.36
CA LEU A 344 -23.29 -1.10 8.52
C LEU A 344 -22.29 -2.15 8.03
N ALA A 345 -21.04 -2.01 8.42
CA ALA A 345 -19.99 -2.99 8.14
C ALA A 345 -19.35 -3.47 9.44
N VAL A 346 -19.05 -4.76 9.49
CA VAL A 346 -18.33 -5.38 10.62
C VAL A 346 -17.27 -6.29 10.04
N TYR A 347 -16.01 -6.13 10.48
CA TYR A 347 -14.99 -7.10 10.12
C TYR A 347 -14.19 -7.59 11.32
N TYR A 348 -13.66 -8.79 11.14
CA TYR A 348 -12.62 -9.38 11.97
C TYR A 348 -11.41 -9.71 11.08
N ALA A 349 -10.22 -9.40 11.57
CA ALA A 349 -8.96 -9.77 10.93
C ALA A 349 -8.01 -10.39 11.96
N HIS A 350 -7.27 -11.39 11.54
CA HIS A 350 -6.20 -12.04 12.29
C HIS A 350 -4.94 -12.10 11.41
N ASP A 351 -3.83 -11.61 11.96
CA ASP A 351 -2.54 -11.57 11.29
C ASP A 351 -1.47 -12.10 12.25
N THR A 352 -0.55 -12.93 11.75
CA THR A 352 0.63 -13.39 12.46
C THR A 352 1.86 -13.15 11.59
N ARG A 353 2.84 -12.50 12.16
CA ARG A 353 4.16 -12.25 11.57
C ARG A 353 5.23 -12.90 12.45
N ASN A 354 6.10 -13.71 11.85
CA ASN A 354 7.27 -14.25 12.50
C ASN A 354 8.47 -13.84 11.64
N GLU A 355 9.11 -12.75 12.03
CA GLU A 355 10.30 -12.21 11.38
C GLU A 355 11.57 -12.57 12.18
N LEU A 356 12.74 -12.39 11.59
CA LEU A 356 14.02 -12.76 12.23
C LEU A 356 14.31 -11.95 13.49
N ASN A 357 13.77 -10.74 13.59
CA ASN A 357 14.03 -9.82 14.71
C ASN A 357 12.86 -9.71 15.69
N PHE A 358 11.62 -9.90 15.27
CA PHE A 358 10.44 -9.86 16.14
C PHE A 358 9.28 -10.71 15.60
N GLY A 359 8.25 -10.91 16.43
CA GLY A 359 6.96 -11.43 16.00
C GLY A 359 5.81 -10.50 16.41
N ASP A 360 4.72 -10.52 15.66
CA ASP A 360 3.46 -9.84 16.00
C ASP A 360 2.28 -10.76 15.74
N ILE A 361 1.40 -10.90 16.72
CA ILE A 361 0.12 -11.63 16.60
C ILE A 361 -1.00 -10.65 16.90
N ARG A 362 -1.82 -10.35 15.89
CA ARG A 362 -2.82 -9.29 15.99
C ARG A 362 -4.22 -9.76 15.64
N ASN A 363 -5.19 -9.32 16.44
CA ASN A 363 -6.62 -9.58 16.24
C ASN A 363 -7.36 -8.24 16.25
N THR A 364 -8.06 -7.94 15.17
CA THR A 364 -8.79 -6.67 15.02
C THR A 364 -10.27 -6.94 14.77
N VAL A 365 -11.12 -6.24 15.52
CA VAL A 365 -12.57 -6.14 15.27
C VAL A 365 -12.89 -4.68 14.99
N ASP A 366 -13.69 -4.44 13.96
CA ASP A 366 -14.13 -3.10 13.57
C ASP A 366 -15.62 -3.10 13.23
N VAL A 367 -16.29 -2.04 13.62
CA VAL A 367 -17.71 -1.78 13.32
C VAL A 367 -17.82 -0.37 12.77
N ASP A 368 -18.25 -0.22 11.52
CA ASP A 368 -18.46 1.07 10.85
C ASP A 368 -19.94 1.24 10.48
N PHE A 369 -20.48 2.40 10.82
CA PHE A 369 -21.86 2.79 10.55
C PHE A 369 -21.87 4.11 9.79
N THR A 370 -22.72 4.21 8.77
CA THR A 370 -22.94 5.46 8.00
C THR A 370 -24.44 5.59 7.68
N ASP A 371 -24.98 6.80 7.81
CA ASP A 371 -26.35 7.16 7.42
C ASP A 371 -26.30 8.44 6.59
N ARG A 372 -26.96 8.42 5.45
CA ARG A 372 -27.05 9.51 4.47
C ARG A 372 -28.47 10.02 4.39
N ILE A 373 -28.63 11.33 4.52
CA ILE A 373 -29.91 12.02 4.59
C ILE A 373 -29.95 13.11 3.53
N PRO A 374 -30.49 12.84 2.33
CA PRO A 374 -30.69 13.87 1.32
C PRO A 374 -31.82 14.81 1.72
N LEU A 375 -31.59 16.11 1.57
CA LEU A 375 -32.57 17.18 1.76
C LEU A 375 -32.65 17.99 0.46
N SER A 376 -33.56 18.97 0.37
CA SER A 376 -33.85 19.65 -0.89
C SER A 376 -32.65 20.35 -1.56
N HIS A 377 -31.74 20.92 -0.76
CA HIS A 377 -30.56 21.66 -1.26
C HIS A 377 -29.27 21.26 -0.55
N GLN A 378 -29.31 20.23 0.28
CA GLN A 378 -28.17 19.75 1.04
C GLN A 378 -28.27 18.25 1.26
N GLU A 379 -27.14 17.65 1.56
CA GLU A 379 -27.02 16.24 1.90
C GLU A 379 -26.15 16.09 3.12
N VAL A 380 -26.72 15.53 4.19
CA VAL A 380 -26.01 15.27 5.44
C VAL A 380 -25.63 13.82 5.51
N THR A 381 -24.34 13.54 5.62
CA THR A 381 -23.80 12.21 5.91
C THR A 381 -23.19 12.22 7.31
N TRP A 382 -23.57 11.27 8.14
CA TRP A 382 -23.00 11.10 9.47
C TRP A 382 -22.77 9.62 9.78
N GLY A 383 -21.89 9.36 10.73
CA GLY A 383 -21.59 7.98 11.09
C GLY A 383 -20.54 7.86 12.17
N GLY A 384 -20.10 6.63 12.41
CA GLY A 384 -19.09 6.37 13.42
C GLY A 384 -18.46 4.99 13.29
N THR A 385 -17.27 4.87 13.86
CA THR A 385 -16.49 3.62 13.86
C THR A 385 -16.04 3.27 15.26
N LEU A 386 -16.14 1.99 15.60
CA LEU A 386 -15.59 1.39 16.80
C LEU A 386 -14.57 0.33 16.39
N ARG A 387 -13.33 0.46 16.82
CA ARG A 387 -12.26 -0.53 16.53
C ARG A 387 -11.59 -0.95 17.82
N ALA A 388 -11.32 -2.25 17.93
CA ALA A 388 -10.45 -2.83 18.94
C ALA A 388 -9.43 -3.74 18.25
N SER A 389 -8.13 -3.48 18.48
CA SER A 389 -7.03 -4.27 17.95
C SER A 389 -6.18 -4.76 19.12
N HIS A 390 -6.10 -6.08 19.31
CA HIS A 390 -5.29 -6.71 20.34
C HIS A 390 -4.04 -7.31 19.72
N GLY A 391 -2.87 -6.76 20.10
CA GLY A 391 -1.55 -7.19 19.67
C GLY A 391 -0.81 -7.95 20.76
N THR A 392 0.03 -8.89 20.36
CA THR A 392 1.04 -9.56 21.17
C THR A 392 2.35 -9.56 20.40
N GLU A 393 3.33 -8.83 20.90
CA GLU A 393 4.66 -8.71 20.33
C GLU A 393 5.57 -9.77 20.95
N VAL A 394 6.30 -10.51 20.08
CA VAL A 394 7.23 -11.57 20.46
C VAL A 394 8.66 -11.07 20.27
N GLU A 395 9.42 -11.09 21.36
CA GLU A 395 10.84 -10.72 21.36
C GLU A 395 11.68 -11.90 20.86
N VAL A 396 12.39 -11.71 19.75
CA VAL A 396 13.20 -12.78 19.12
C VAL A 396 14.69 -12.53 19.35
N ILE A 397 15.15 -11.28 19.28
CA ILE A 397 16.57 -10.94 19.38
C ILE A 397 16.91 -10.22 20.68
N THR A 398 18.17 -10.40 21.12
CA THR A 398 18.70 -9.71 22.30
C THR A 398 18.79 -8.21 22.03
N GLY A 399 18.30 -7.42 22.98
CA GLY A 399 18.35 -5.94 22.90
C GLY A 399 17.11 -5.31 22.26
N LEU A 400 16.20 -6.10 21.69
CA LEU A 400 14.87 -5.65 21.30
C LEU A 400 13.86 -6.10 22.35
N THR A 401 13.07 -5.15 22.86
CA THR A 401 11.99 -5.43 23.81
C THR A 401 10.79 -4.55 23.56
N PHE A 402 9.62 -5.04 23.97
CA PHE A 402 8.35 -4.29 23.94
C PHE A 402 7.79 -4.19 25.36
N THR A 403 7.45 -3.00 25.80
CA THR A 403 6.95 -2.78 27.17
C THR A 403 5.72 -1.86 27.15
N PRO A 404 4.50 -2.45 27.31
CA PRO A 404 4.18 -3.85 27.47
C PRO A 404 4.30 -4.64 26.16
N SER A 405 4.46 -5.97 26.19
CA SER A 405 4.46 -6.87 25.03
C SER A 405 3.05 -7.30 24.59
N GLN A 406 2.01 -6.83 25.25
CA GLN A 406 0.62 -7.06 24.88
C GLN A 406 -0.18 -5.80 25.08
N ARG A 407 -0.96 -5.43 24.08
CA ARG A 407 -1.77 -4.21 24.11
C ARG A 407 -3.11 -4.40 23.39
N THR A 408 -4.12 -3.69 23.84
CA THR A 408 -5.37 -3.52 23.11
C THR A 408 -5.56 -2.06 22.79
N ASP A 409 -5.48 -1.72 21.52
CA ASP A 409 -5.77 -0.39 21.03
C ASP A 409 -7.26 -0.26 20.73
N GLN A 410 -7.83 0.84 21.18
CA GLN A 410 -9.23 1.15 20.98
C GLN A 410 -9.36 2.48 20.26
N LEU A 411 -10.19 2.52 19.24
CA LEU A 411 -10.52 3.72 18.48
C LEU A 411 -12.03 3.92 18.50
N TYR A 412 -12.44 5.10 18.92
CA TYR A 412 -13.82 5.58 18.90
C TYR A 412 -13.84 6.82 18.02
N GLN A 413 -14.67 6.83 16.99
CA GLN A 413 -14.79 8.00 16.13
C GLN A 413 -16.23 8.22 15.67
N GLY A 414 -16.59 9.47 15.46
CA GLY A 414 -17.85 9.89 14.87
C GLY A 414 -17.60 11.04 13.91
N PHE A 415 -18.33 11.11 12.82
CA PHE A 415 -18.21 12.19 11.85
C PHE A 415 -19.58 12.71 11.42
N VAL A 416 -19.57 13.95 10.95
CA VAL A 416 -20.68 14.58 10.24
C VAL A 416 -20.11 15.41 9.11
N GLN A 417 -20.73 15.32 7.96
CA GLN A 417 -20.44 16.13 6.77
C GLN A 417 -21.75 16.63 6.17
N ASP A 418 -21.77 17.87 5.75
CA ASP A 418 -22.88 18.48 5.03
C ASP A 418 -22.40 19.02 3.68
N GLN A 419 -23.05 18.59 2.62
CA GLN A 419 -22.86 19.09 1.26
C GLN A 419 -24.01 19.97 0.88
N VAL A 420 -23.76 21.27 0.74
CA VAL A 420 -24.77 22.30 0.45
C VAL A 420 -24.62 22.79 -0.99
N SER A 421 -25.70 22.68 -1.78
CA SER A 421 -25.78 23.29 -3.11
C SER A 421 -26.07 24.79 -2.97
N LEU A 422 -25.04 25.63 -3.10
CA LEU A 422 -25.14 27.07 -3.01
C LEU A 422 -25.76 27.68 -4.30
N ILE A 423 -25.40 27.14 -5.45
CA ILE A 423 -25.98 27.41 -6.77
C ILE A 423 -26.18 26.06 -7.43
N GLU A 424 -27.43 25.73 -7.71
CA GLU A 424 -27.83 24.45 -8.26
C GLU A 424 -26.98 24.04 -9.48
N ASN A 425 -26.38 22.86 -9.45
CA ASN A 425 -25.50 22.30 -10.47
C ASN A 425 -24.26 23.16 -10.83
N ARG A 426 -23.89 24.16 -10.01
CA ARG A 426 -22.74 25.03 -10.31
C ARG A 426 -21.79 25.25 -9.13
N LEU A 427 -22.32 25.44 -7.93
CA LEU A 427 -21.47 25.75 -6.78
C LEU A 427 -21.95 24.99 -5.57
N SER A 428 -21.09 24.14 -5.03
CA SER A 428 -21.35 23.37 -3.80
C SER A 428 -20.28 23.63 -2.77
N LEU A 429 -20.70 23.66 -1.51
CA LEU A 429 -19.82 23.67 -0.34
C LEU A 429 -19.99 22.34 0.40
N VAL A 430 -18.88 21.64 0.66
CA VAL A 430 -18.85 20.47 1.51
C VAL A 430 -18.08 20.85 2.76
N ALA A 431 -18.67 20.71 3.94
CA ALA A 431 -18.03 21.00 5.20
C ALA A 431 -18.33 19.88 6.22
N GLY A 432 -17.35 19.50 7.00
CA GLY A 432 -17.53 18.44 7.97
C GLY A 432 -16.42 18.37 8.99
N THR A 433 -16.60 17.49 9.95
CA THR A 433 -15.57 17.16 10.93
C THR A 433 -15.72 15.73 11.41
N LYS A 434 -14.61 15.11 11.72
CA LYS A 434 -14.53 13.86 12.47
C LYS A 434 -13.97 14.16 13.85
N VAL A 435 -14.58 13.57 14.86
CA VAL A 435 -14.07 13.59 16.23
C VAL A 435 -13.65 12.17 16.57
N LEU A 436 -12.46 12.02 17.11
CA LEU A 436 -11.89 10.72 17.46
C LEU A 436 -11.23 10.72 18.84
N LYS A 437 -11.16 9.54 19.42
CA LYS A 437 -10.45 9.25 20.65
C LYS A 437 -9.88 7.84 20.60
N THR A 438 -8.64 7.67 21.01
CA THR A 438 -8.07 6.35 21.36
C THR A 438 -7.97 6.20 22.88
N ASN A 439 -7.61 5.00 23.35
CA ASN A 439 -7.34 4.79 24.77
C ASN A 439 -6.07 5.51 25.28
N TYR A 440 -5.29 6.13 24.40
CA TYR A 440 -4.03 6.81 24.71
C TYR A 440 -3.91 8.24 24.16
N THR A 441 -4.91 8.72 23.40
CA THR A 441 -4.96 10.13 22.96
C THR A 441 -6.13 10.85 23.61
N PRO A 442 -6.06 12.20 23.75
CA PRO A 442 -7.24 12.98 24.09
C PRO A 442 -8.27 12.92 22.96
N VAL A 443 -9.41 13.59 23.14
CA VAL A 443 -10.36 13.83 22.06
C VAL A 443 -9.71 14.77 21.04
N LEU A 444 -9.69 14.37 19.78
CA LEU A 444 -9.11 15.09 18.65
C LEU A 444 -10.18 15.32 17.58
N ALA A 445 -9.97 16.32 16.71
CA ALA A 445 -10.92 16.65 15.64
C ALA A 445 -10.20 16.88 14.32
N GLU A 446 -10.83 16.43 13.21
CA GLU A 446 -10.34 16.54 11.84
C GLU A 446 -11.37 17.29 10.98
N PRO A 447 -11.43 18.64 11.08
CA PRO A 447 -12.33 19.44 10.26
C PRO A 447 -11.84 19.55 8.83
N SER A 448 -12.79 19.68 7.89
CA SER A 448 -12.50 20.05 6.49
C SER A 448 -13.60 20.93 5.90
N ALA A 449 -13.21 21.71 4.89
CA ALA A 449 -14.13 22.48 4.06
C ALA A 449 -13.65 22.44 2.61
N ARG A 450 -14.56 22.19 1.67
CA ARG A 450 -14.27 22.08 0.24
C ARG A 450 -15.30 22.88 -0.56
N LEU A 451 -14.83 23.64 -1.53
CA LEU A 451 -15.67 24.38 -2.45
C LEU A 451 -15.51 23.77 -3.84
N LEU A 452 -16.61 23.45 -4.48
CA LEU A 452 -16.68 22.89 -5.82
C LEU A 452 -17.42 23.85 -6.73
N PHE A 453 -16.78 24.25 -7.82
CA PHE A 453 -17.37 25.06 -8.87
C PHE A 453 -17.35 24.32 -10.21
N THR A 454 -18.52 24.08 -10.80
CA THR A 454 -18.73 23.40 -12.08
C THR A 454 -19.29 24.38 -13.09
N PRO A 455 -18.42 25.14 -13.81
CA PRO A 455 -18.88 26.12 -14.82
C PRO A 455 -19.61 25.49 -16.01
N SER A 456 -19.29 24.22 -16.31
CA SER A 456 -19.95 23.41 -17.33
C SER A 456 -20.02 21.93 -16.86
N THR A 457 -20.73 21.09 -17.58
CA THR A 457 -20.86 19.65 -17.29
C THR A 457 -19.54 18.87 -17.43
N SER A 458 -18.55 19.46 -18.08
CA SER A 458 -17.24 18.83 -18.37
C SER A 458 -16.06 19.57 -17.78
N GLN A 459 -16.29 20.50 -16.87
CA GLN A 459 -15.24 21.27 -16.21
C GLN A 459 -15.54 21.47 -14.74
N THR A 460 -14.53 21.34 -13.91
CA THR A 460 -14.63 21.45 -12.46
C THR A 460 -13.41 22.15 -11.90
N VAL A 461 -13.63 23.09 -11.00
CA VAL A 461 -12.61 23.74 -10.19
C VAL A 461 -12.93 23.48 -8.73
N TRP A 462 -11.94 23.13 -7.91
CA TRP A 462 -12.17 22.98 -6.47
C TRP A 462 -11.08 23.65 -5.67
N ALA A 463 -11.44 24.02 -4.45
CA ALA A 463 -10.50 24.43 -3.41
C ALA A 463 -10.85 23.70 -2.12
N ALA A 464 -9.84 23.27 -1.35
CA ALA A 464 -10.05 22.51 -0.13
C ALA A 464 -9.09 22.94 0.98
N TYR A 465 -9.59 22.93 2.21
CA TYR A 465 -8.82 22.92 3.45
C TYR A 465 -9.17 21.67 4.23
N THR A 466 -8.15 20.98 4.76
CA THR A 466 -8.36 19.80 5.60
C THR A 466 -7.32 19.76 6.71
N HIS A 467 -7.77 19.49 7.93
CA HIS A 467 -6.91 19.11 9.06
C HIS A 467 -7.00 17.59 9.21
N ALA A 468 -5.86 16.90 9.23
CA ALA A 468 -5.77 15.45 9.37
C ALA A 468 -4.72 15.05 10.40
N LEU A 469 -4.89 13.87 10.99
CA LEU A 469 -4.09 13.38 12.10
C LEU A 469 -3.57 11.96 11.81
N ARG A 470 -2.35 11.66 12.26
CA ARG A 470 -1.84 10.29 12.40
C ARG A 470 -1.78 9.92 13.87
N THR A 471 -2.45 8.85 14.25
CA THR A 471 -2.40 8.35 15.64
C THR A 471 -1.08 7.61 15.91
N PRO A 472 -0.56 7.67 17.15
CA PRO A 472 0.61 6.91 17.56
C PRO A 472 0.42 5.40 17.34
N ALA A 473 1.52 4.72 17.00
CA ALA A 473 1.60 3.26 16.88
C ALA A 473 2.22 2.63 18.13
N ASP A 474 2.07 1.30 18.28
CA ASP A 474 2.63 0.58 19.42
C ASP A 474 4.17 0.67 19.44
N VAL A 475 4.82 0.57 18.27
CA VAL A 475 6.29 0.74 18.15
C VAL A 475 6.75 2.10 18.69
N GLU A 476 6.00 3.17 18.49
CA GLU A 476 6.38 4.50 18.99
C GLU A 476 6.22 4.65 20.51
N ARG A 477 5.48 3.72 21.13
CA ARG A 477 5.08 3.81 22.54
C ARG A 477 5.65 2.71 23.43
N ASP A 478 6.05 1.57 22.87
CA ASP A 478 6.39 0.35 23.62
C ASP A 478 7.76 -0.25 23.25
N PHE A 479 8.34 0.16 22.12
CA PHE A 479 9.58 -0.40 21.53
C PHE A 479 10.84 0.08 22.27
N ASN A 480 11.79 -0.85 22.47
CA ASN A 480 13.15 -0.51 22.88
C ASN A 480 14.13 -1.37 22.08
N LEU A 481 15.15 -0.74 21.52
CA LEU A 481 16.21 -1.40 20.76
C LEU A 481 17.57 -0.82 21.15
N SER A 482 18.53 -1.67 21.41
CA SER A 482 19.95 -1.26 21.57
C SER A 482 20.74 -1.68 20.33
N SER A 483 21.48 -0.75 19.76
CA SER A 483 22.35 -0.96 18.61
C SER A 483 23.79 -0.55 18.91
N PHE A 484 24.76 -1.39 18.56
CA PHE A 484 26.17 -1.08 18.73
C PHE A 484 26.63 -0.02 17.72
N LEU A 485 27.26 1.04 18.18
CA LEU A 485 27.70 2.13 17.32
C LEU A 485 29.05 1.88 16.62
N ASN A 486 29.62 0.68 16.76
CA ASN A 486 30.95 0.34 16.29
C ASN A 486 32.05 1.23 16.89
N GLU A 487 31.82 1.78 18.07
CA GLU A 487 32.70 2.72 18.78
C GLU A 487 33.06 2.24 20.17
N TYR A 488 34.22 2.69 20.65
CA TYR A 488 34.71 2.44 22.01
C TYR A 488 35.17 3.77 22.63
N VAL A 489 34.68 4.05 23.83
CA VAL A 489 35.11 5.20 24.62
C VAL A 489 35.75 4.70 25.93
N SER A 490 37.00 5.06 26.17
CA SER A 490 37.79 4.58 27.32
C SER A 490 37.83 3.04 27.45
N GLY A 491 37.82 2.33 26.33
CA GLY A 491 37.84 0.87 26.26
C GLY A 491 36.47 0.19 26.49
N LEU A 492 35.40 0.95 26.70
CA LEU A 492 34.06 0.44 26.82
C LEU A 492 33.31 0.56 25.46
N PRO A 493 32.61 -0.47 24.98
CA PRO A 493 31.80 -0.39 23.79
C PRO A 493 30.62 0.54 23.99
N VAL A 494 30.20 1.20 22.91
CA VAL A 494 29.14 2.22 22.92
C VAL A 494 27.92 1.71 22.15
N PHE A 495 26.74 1.81 22.77
CA PHE A 495 25.46 1.45 22.18
C PHE A 495 24.53 2.66 22.16
N ALA A 496 23.79 2.84 21.08
CA ALA A 496 22.59 3.68 21.09
C ALA A 496 21.42 2.83 21.61
N ARG A 497 20.64 3.37 22.52
CA ARG A 497 19.39 2.75 22.97
C ARG A 497 18.24 3.61 22.52
N PHE A 498 17.52 3.15 21.52
CA PHE A 498 16.27 3.73 21.06
C PHE A 498 15.15 3.25 21.97
N SER A 499 14.42 4.16 22.55
CA SER A 499 13.31 3.87 23.45
C SER A 499 12.05 4.57 23.00
N ALA A 500 10.92 3.86 23.12
CA ALA A 500 9.61 4.42 22.89
C ALA A 500 9.24 5.53 23.85
N ASN A 501 8.18 6.26 23.53
CA ASN A 501 7.65 7.33 24.33
C ASN A 501 6.17 7.13 24.63
N THR A 502 5.82 6.77 25.85
CA THR A 502 4.42 6.57 26.25
C THR A 502 3.56 7.83 26.13
N HIS A 503 4.17 9.00 25.95
CA HIS A 503 3.52 10.29 25.72
C HIS A 503 3.64 10.75 24.26
N PHE A 504 3.97 9.85 23.34
CA PHE A 504 4.03 10.17 21.91
C PHE A 504 2.66 10.70 21.44
N ARG A 505 2.67 11.85 20.76
CA ARG A 505 1.47 12.56 20.33
C ARG A 505 1.10 12.23 18.89
N SER A 506 -0.15 12.50 18.53
CA SER A 506 -0.60 12.43 17.13
C SER A 506 0.12 13.46 16.27
N GLU A 507 0.65 13.04 15.13
CA GLU A 507 1.17 13.96 14.12
C GLU A 507 0.00 14.67 13.43
N GLN A 508 0.24 15.90 12.97
CA GLN A 508 -0.80 16.80 12.45
C GLN A 508 -0.44 17.29 11.07
N LEU A 509 -1.45 17.43 10.22
CA LEU A 509 -1.37 18.08 8.92
C LEU A 509 -2.46 19.14 8.78
N ASN A 510 -2.09 20.32 8.27
CA ASN A 510 -3.00 21.31 7.69
C ASN A 510 -2.71 21.39 6.19
N GLY A 511 -3.64 20.90 5.38
CA GLY A 511 -3.54 20.84 3.93
C GLY A 511 -4.44 21.84 3.22
N TYR A 512 -3.90 22.47 2.18
CA TYR A 512 -4.60 23.40 1.29
C TYR A 512 -4.43 22.90 -0.14
N GLU A 513 -5.52 22.82 -0.88
CA GLU A 513 -5.54 22.33 -2.26
C GLU A 513 -6.31 23.26 -3.16
N LEU A 514 -5.87 23.35 -4.42
CA LEU A 514 -6.59 23.97 -5.53
C LEU A 514 -6.44 23.05 -6.73
N GLY A 515 -7.54 22.73 -7.40
CA GLY A 515 -7.49 21.86 -8.55
C GLY A 515 -8.45 22.26 -9.67
N TYR A 516 -8.15 21.72 -10.84
CA TYR A 516 -8.93 21.86 -12.05
C TYR A 516 -9.03 20.50 -12.74
N ARG A 517 -10.20 20.19 -13.22
CA ARG A 517 -10.47 18.99 -14.03
C ARG A 517 -11.34 19.40 -15.21
N GLY A 518 -10.94 19.00 -16.42
CA GLY A 518 -11.64 19.43 -17.60
C GLY A 518 -11.48 18.53 -18.81
N LEU A 519 -12.53 18.45 -19.63
CA LEU A 519 -12.48 17.93 -20.99
C LEU A 519 -12.33 19.15 -21.92
N GLU A 520 -11.08 19.43 -22.32
CA GLU A 520 -10.71 20.63 -23.09
C GLU A 520 -11.22 20.59 -24.54
N CYS A 521 -11.24 19.38 -25.08
CA CYS A 521 -11.85 19.06 -26.35
C CYS A 521 -12.33 17.61 -26.31
N LYS A 522 -13.10 17.16 -27.28
CA LYS A 522 -13.72 15.82 -27.27
C LYS A 522 -12.76 14.65 -26.98
N ASN A 523 -11.47 14.87 -27.14
CA ASN A 523 -10.44 13.85 -27.05
C ASN A 523 -9.26 14.19 -26.12
N LEU A 524 -9.34 15.27 -25.34
CA LEU A 524 -8.31 15.66 -24.37
C LEU A 524 -8.94 15.96 -23.01
N TYR A 525 -8.62 15.14 -22.02
CA TYR A 525 -8.93 15.30 -20.61
C TYR A 525 -7.69 15.76 -19.86
N VAL A 526 -7.86 16.66 -18.90
CA VAL A 526 -6.79 17.18 -18.03
C VAL A 526 -7.24 17.20 -16.58
N ASP A 527 -6.44 16.64 -15.69
CA ASP A 527 -6.56 16.80 -14.23
C ASP A 527 -5.32 17.51 -13.72
N LEU A 528 -5.50 18.56 -12.94
CA LEU A 528 -4.46 19.40 -12.38
C LEU A 528 -4.75 19.67 -10.91
N ALA A 529 -3.79 19.44 -10.04
CA ALA A 529 -3.88 19.74 -8.62
C ALA A 529 -2.61 20.43 -8.11
N GLY A 530 -2.76 21.52 -7.40
CA GLY A 530 -1.70 22.18 -6.64
C GLY A 530 -2.00 22.07 -5.15
N PHE A 531 -0.98 21.91 -4.32
CA PHE A 531 -1.15 21.75 -2.88
C PHE A 531 -0.04 22.44 -2.07
N TYR A 532 -0.41 22.81 -0.86
CA TYR A 532 0.49 23.23 0.21
C TYR A 532 0.08 22.56 1.51
N ASN A 533 1.00 21.83 2.12
CA ASN A 533 0.80 21.11 3.36
C ASN A 533 1.75 21.60 4.45
N HIS A 534 1.26 21.77 5.66
CA HIS A 534 2.06 22.10 6.84
C HIS A 534 1.87 21.01 7.90
N TYR A 535 2.98 20.40 8.32
CA TYR A 535 3.02 19.30 9.28
C TYR A 535 3.60 19.75 10.61
N GLY A 536 2.99 19.28 11.69
CA GLY A 536 3.45 19.49 13.06
C GLY A 536 3.53 18.17 13.83
N ASP A 537 4.29 18.20 14.92
CA ASP A 537 4.46 17.06 15.82
C ASP A 537 4.95 15.78 15.14
N LEU A 538 5.74 15.89 14.06
CA LEU A 538 6.28 14.74 13.34
C LEU A 538 7.29 13.96 14.17
N PHE A 539 7.39 12.67 13.90
CA PHE A 539 8.35 11.73 14.50
C PHE A 539 9.77 12.29 14.49
N SER A 540 10.47 12.16 15.61
CA SER A 540 11.88 12.52 15.81
C SER A 540 12.58 11.49 16.68
N GLU A 541 13.89 11.45 16.62
CA GLU A 541 14.78 10.66 17.48
C GLU A 541 15.56 11.64 18.35
N ASP A 542 15.05 11.90 19.55
CA ASP A 542 15.60 12.91 20.44
C ASP A 542 16.61 12.32 21.43
N LEU A 543 17.79 12.95 21.57
CA LEU A 543 18.73 12.60 22.62
C LEU A 543 18.16 13.00 23.99
N VAL A 544 18.02 12.03 24.89
CA VAL A 544 17.42 12.24 26.22
C VAL A 544 18.42 11.96 27.34
N GLY A 545 18.96 13.02 27.92
CA GLY A 545 19.94 12.91 28.98
C GLY A 545 21.39 12.73 28.51
N ALA A 546 22.30 12.57 29.47
CA ALA A 546 23.72 12.29 29.18
C ALA A 546 23.97 10.79 29.02
N PRO A 547 24.98 10.41 28.19
CA PRO A 547 25.44 9.02 28.15
C PRO A 547 25.81 8.50 29.55
N PHE A 548 25.51 7.21 29.79
CA PHE A 548 25.76 6.57 31.07
C PHE A 548 26.38 5.17 30.90
N VAL A 549 27.01 4.67 31.96
CA VAL A 549 27.62 3.35 31.98
C VAL A 549 26.64 2.33 32.52
N GLU A 550 26.50 1.21 31.83
CA GLU A 550 25.67 0.05 32.21
C GLU A 550 26.52 -1.21 32.28
N THR A 551 26.18 -2.12 33.17
CA THR A 551 26.93 -3.37 33.37
C THR A 551 26.17 -4.62 32.93
N THR A 552 24.90 -4.46 32.61
CA THR A 552 24.02 -5.56 32.21
C THR A 552 23.27 -5.19 30.92
N PRO A 553 23.30 -6.03 29.87
CA PRO A 553 24.06 -7.30 29.80
C PRO A 553 25.58 -7.06 29.70
N PRO A 554 26.43 -8.01 30.12
CA PRO A 554 27.87 -7.89 30.02
C PRO A 554 28.35 -7.93 28.55
N PRO A 555 29.50 -7.28 28.23
CA PRO A 555 30.40 -6.52 29.09
C PRO A 555 29.86 -5.16 29.52
N THR A 556 30.53 -4.53 30.50
CA THR A 556 30.26 -3.12 30.84
C THR A 556 30.36 -2.26 29.60
N HIS A 557 29.40 -1.40 29.37
CA HIS A 557 29.25 -0.61 28.14
C HIS A 557 28.66 0.78 28.43
N ILE A 558 28.74 1.67 27.43
CA ILE A 558 28.16 3.02 27.47
C ILE A 558 26.88 3.02 26.64
N ILE A 559 25.82 3.61 27.19
CA ILE A 559 24.54 3.82 26.52
C ILE A 559 24.38 5.29 26.16
N PHE A 560 24.09 5.57 24.89
CA PHE A 560 23.53 6.82 24.39
C PHE A 560 22.00 6.69 24.35
N PRO A 561 21.29 7.36 25.25
CA PRO A 561 19.83 7.25 25.32
C PRO A 561 19.17 8.12 24.24
N VAL A 562 18.46 7.50 23.32
CA VAL A 562 17.61 8.13 22.29
C VAL A 562 16.16 7.78 22.57
N GLN A 563 15.26 8.73 22.49
CA GLN A 563 13.82 8.49 22.67
C GLN A 563 13.04 9.00 21.47
N PHE A 564 12.03 8.24 21.09
CA PHE A 564 11.08 8.67 20.05
C PHE A 564 10.29 9.89 20.54
N GLY A 565 10.21 10.92 19.72
CA GLY A 565 9.61 12.20 20.04
C GLY A 565 8.78 12.76 18.90
N ASN A 566 8.19 13.92 19.15
CA ASN A 566 7.41 14.70 18.19
C ASN A 566 8.14 16.02 17.88
N GLY A 567 9.42 15.94 17.61
CA GLY A 567 10.32 17.09 17.50
C GLY A 567 10.46 17.69 16.11
N LEU A 568 9.90 17.09 15.04
CA LEU A 568 10.04 17.61 13.69
C LEU A 568 8.79 18.36 13.23
N VAL A 569 9.01 19.30 12.31
CA VAL A 569 7.98 20.02 11.57
C VAL A 569 8.36 20.03 10.09
N ALA A 570 7.36 20.04 9.20
CA ALA A 570 7.63 20.05 7.77
C ALA A 570 6.62 20.89 6.99
N SER A 571 7.00 21.21 5.73
CA SER A 571 6.06 21.69 4.73
C SER A 571 6.32 20.97 3.40
N THR A 572 5.25 20.67 2.67
CA THR A 572 5.34 20.19 1.29
C THR A 572 4.53 21.09 0.38
N THR A 573 5.07 21.40 -0.79
CA THR A 573 4.42 22.17 -1.84
C THR A 573 4.59 21.41 -3.16
N GLY A 574 3.55 21.35 -3.97
CA GLY A 574 3.68 20.63 -5.22
C GLY A 574 2.55 20.86 -6.21
N VAL A 575 2.76 20.31 -7.40
CA VAL A 575 1.83 20.31 -8.51
C VAL A 575 1.77 18.94 -9.15
N GLU A 576 0.59 18.47 -9.47
CA GLU A 576 0.31 17.19 -10.13
C GLU A 576 -0.49 17.45 -11.39
N VAL A 577 -0.10 16.88 -12.52
CA VAL A 577 -0.75 17.03 -13.81
C VAL A 577 -0.96 15.65 -14.43
N ALA A 578 -2.16 15.35 -14.88
CA ALA A 578 -2.51 14.08 -15.52
C ALA A 578 -3.38 14.30 -16.77
N PRO A 579 -2.78 14.53 -17.95
CA PRO A 579 -3.50 14.57 -19.21
C PRO A 579 -3.76 13.16 -19.76
N GLU A 580 -4.93 12.99 -20.38
CA GLU A 580 -5.24 11.85 -21.23
C GLU A 580 -5.74 12.35 -22.60
N TRP A 581 -5.09 11.89 -23.66
CA TRP A 581 -5.44 12.26 -25.03
C TRP A 581 -5.73 11.00 -25.85
N ARG A 582 -6.87 10.99 -26.53
CA ARG A 582 -7.33 9.93 -27.42
C ARG A 582 -7.51 10.47 -28.83
N PRO A 583 -6.41 10.59 -29.62
CA PRO A 583 -6.50 11.12 -30.98
C PRO A 583 -7.41 10.27 -31.89
N GLU A 584 -7.38 8.95 -31.66
CA GLU A 584 -8.19 7.97 -32.38
C GLU A 584 -8.77 6.94 -31.39
N PRO A 585 -9.89 6.27 -31.68
CA PRO A 585 -10.50 5.28 -30.78
C PRO A 585 -9.58 4.09 -30.43
N TRP A 586 -8.60 3.80 -31.27
CA TRP A 586 -7.63 2.70 -31.08
C TRP A 586 -6.31 3.17 -30.46
N TRP A 587 -6.13 4.46 -30.21
CA TRP A 587 -4.89 5.05 -29.69
C TRP A 587 -5.16 5.92 -28.47
N ARG A 588 -4.51 5.58 -27.37
CA ARG A 588 -4.60 6.28 -26.07
C ARG A 588 -3.21 6.73 -25.63
N LEU A 589 -3.04 7.99 -25.35
CA LEU A 589 -1.84 8.57 -24.76
C LEU A 589 -2.19 9.19 -23.42
N ARG A 590 -1.55 8.70 -22.35
CA ARG A 590 -1.66 9.26 -21.00
C ARG A 590 -0.32 9.78 -20.54
N GLY A 591 -0.34 10.88 -19.83
CA GLY A 591 0.83 11.42 -19.15
C GLY A 591 0.54 11.64 -17.69
N SER A 592 1.55 11.60 -16.86
CA SER A 592 1.51 12.20 -15.54
C SER A 592 2.83 12.84 -15.21
N TYR A 593 2.76 13.95 -14.48
CA TYR A 593 3.93 14.62 -13.92
C TYR A 593 3.58 15.12 -12.53
N SER A 594 4.48 14.90 -11.59
CA SER A 594 4.39 15.47 -10.24
C SER A 594 5.69 16.15 -9.85
N PHE A 595 5.54 17.33 -9.26
CA PHE A 595 6.60 18.08 -8.62
C PHE A 595 6.30 18.17 -7.12
N LEU A 596 7.31 17.92 -6.30
CA LEU A 596 7.24 17.96 -4.85
C LEU A 596 8.46 18.70 -4.29
N ASP A 597 8.23 19.80 -3.60
CA ASP A 597 9.23 20.48 -2.77
C ASP A 597 8.92 20.23 -1.30
N MET A 598 9.83 19.56 -0.59
CA MET A 598 9.67 19.10 0.79
C MET A 598 10.76 19.68 1.67
N HIS A 599 10.35 20.36 2.74
CA HIS A 599 11.25 20.93 3.74
C HIS A 599 10.94 20.35 5.11
N VAL A 600 11.91 19.69 5.72
CA VAL A 600 11.83 19.14 7.09
C VAL A 600 12.84 19.82 7.97
N LYS A 601 12.45 20.21 9.16
CA LYS A 601 13.32 20.87 10.13
C LYS A 601 12.96 20.52 11.56
N LYS A 602 13.91 20.69 12.46
CA LYS A 602 13.69 20.60 13.90
C LYS A 602 12.70 21.66 14.36
N GLY A 603 11.72 21.24 15.15
CA GLY A 603 10.84 22.14 15.89
C GLY A 603 11.57 22.83 17.04
N THR A 604 10.89 23.78 17.67
CA THR A 604 11.42 24.46 18.85
C THR A 604 11.60 23.43 19.99
N ASN A 605 12.79 23.38 20.60
CA ASN A 605 13.17 22.44 21.66
C ASN A 605 13.41 20.97 21.25
N SER A 606 13.39 20.63 19.96
CA SER A 606 13.78 19.30 19.49
C SER A 606 15.27 19.02 19.73
N GLN A 607 15.56 17.84 20.25
CA GLN A 607 16.91 17.30 20.40
C GLN A 607 17.18 16.18 19.36
N ASP A 608 16.44 16.19 18.26
CA ASP A 608 16.60 15.22 17.15
C ASP A 608 18.04 15.06 16.74
N ILE A 609 18.51 13.82 16.62
CA ILE A 609 19.92 13.49 16.36
C ILE A 609 20.29 13.50 14.86
N GLY A 610 19.31 13.70 13.96
CA GLY A 610 19.59 13.81 12.54
C GLY A 610 18.60 13.13 11.61
N SER A 611 17.39 12.79 12.05
CA SER A 611 16.38 12.15 11.22
C SER A 611 15.80 13.09 10.13
N ALA A 612 15.80 14.42 10.36
CA ALA A 612 15.21 15.40 9.44
C ALA A 612 15.75 15.32 7.98
N PRO A 613 17.07 15.26 7.71
CA PRO A 613 17.59 15.15 6.34
C PRO A 613 17.22 13.84 5.64
N GLY A 614 17.17 12.72 6.38
CA GLY A 614 16.74 11.43 5.87
C GLY A 614 15.28 11.47 5.41
N VAL A 615 14.41 12.00 6.25
CA VAL A 615 12.99 12.19 5.94
C VAL A 615 12.79 13.14 4.75
N GLN A 616 13.48 14.30 4.72
CA GLN A 616 13.38 15.24 3.60
C GLN A 616 13.80 14.65 2.28
N GLY A 617 14.84 13.82 2.26
CA GLY A 617 15.37 13.20 1.05
C GLY A 617 14.77 11.81 0.73
N SER A 618 13.68 11.39 1.38
CA SER A 618 13.06 10.07 1.16
C SER A 618 12.09 10.03 -0.02
N SER A 619 11.75 11.17 -0.61
CA SER A 619 10.80 11.26 -1.73
C SER A 619 11.40 12.04 -2.90
N PRO A 620 11.10 11.67 -4.15
CA PRO A 620 11.65 12.34 -5.33
C PRO A 620 10.99 13.70 -5.55
N GLU A 621 11.78 14.69 -5.92
CA GLU A 621 11.28 16.01 -6.29
C GLU A 621 10.47 15.98 -7.59
N HIS A 622 10.83 15.13 -8.53
CA HIS A 622 10.20 15.02 -9.83
C HIS A 622 9.86 13.56 -10.16
N GLN A 623 8.65 13.32 -10.62
CA GLN A 623 8.23 12.05 -11.20
C GLN A 623 7.47 12.31 -12.49
N ALA A 624 7.65 11.43 -13.48
CA ALA A 624 6.91 11.49 -14.73
C ALA A 624 6.59 10.09 -15.25
N LEU A 625 5.41 9.93 -15.87
CA LEU A 625 5.00 8.73 -16.58
C LEU A 625 4.40 9.14 -17.92
N ILE A 626 4.76 8.39 -18.96
CA ILE A 626 4.09 8.41 -20.27
C ILE A 626 3.65 6.99 -20.58
N GLN A 627 2.37 6.81 -20.80
CA GLN A 627 1.75 5.57 -21.28
C GLN A 627 1.26 5.78 -22.71
N ASN A 628 1.62 4.88 -23.60
CA ASN A 628 1.17 4.86 -24.98
C ASN A 628 0.52 3.52 -25.28
N GLY A 629 -0.79 3.49 -25.43
CA GLY A 629 -1.61 2.29 -25.58
C GLY A 629 -2.30 2.21 -26.95
N PHE A 630 -2.31 1.01 -27.53
CA PHE A 630 -2.94 0.76 -28.82
C PHE A 630 -3.87 -0.47 -28.76
N ASP A 631 -5.03 -0.32 -29.38
CA ASP A 631 -5.97 -1.40 -29.65
C ASP A 631 -5.90 -1.75 -31.13
N LEU A 632 -5.24 -2.87 -31.43
CA LEU A 632 -4.94 -3.31 -32.78
C LEU A 632 -5.99 -4.33 -33.28
N PRO A 633 -6.13 -4.53 -34.60
CA PRO A 633 -7.01 -5.56 -35.16
C PRO A 633 -6.72 -6.97 -34.60
N ARG A 634 -7.71 -7.85 -34.64
CA ARG A 634 -7.64 -9.23 -34.14
C ARG A 634 -7.49 -9.36 -32.63
N SER A 635 -8.06 -8.43 -31.87
CA SER A 635 -8.04 -8.42 -30.40
C SER A 635 -6.64 -8.39 -29.79
N VAL A 636 -5.71 -7.68 -30.44
CA VAL A 636 -4.38 -7.42 -29.92
C VAL A 636 -4.38 -6.05 -29.25
N SER A 637 -3.86 -5.97 -28.03
CA SER A 637 -3.57 -4.72 -27.32
C SER A 637 -2.10 -4.62 -27.03
N THR A 638 -1.54 -3.43 -27.10
CA THR A 638 -0.16 -3.18 -26.71
C THR A 638 -0.07 -1.88 -25.94
N ASP A 639 0.71 -1.88 -24.85
CA ASP A 639 0.95 -0.71 -24.03
C ASP A 639 2.44 -0.58 -23.72
N ILE A 640 2.93 0.64 -23.79
CA ILE A 640 4.34 1.00 -23.48
C ILE A 640 4.30 2.09 -22.42
N TYR A 641 5.07 1.89 -21.38
CA TYR A 641 5.21 2.82 -20.26
C TYR A 641 6.66 3.28 -20.17
N VAL A 642 6.86 4.57 -19.99
CA VAL A 642 8.17 5.15 -19.70
C VAL A 642 8.03 6.01 -18.46
N ARG A 643 8.83 5.69 -17.43
CA ARG A 643 8.83 6.41 -16.16
C ARG A 643 10.17 7.06 -15.89
N TYR A 644 10.11 8.23 -15.28
CA TYR A 644 11.24 8.91 -14.66
C TYR A 644 10.94 9.12 -13.16
N VAL A 645 11.90 8.80 -12.33
CA VAL A 645 11.87 9.05 -10.89
C VAL A 645 13.12 9.82 -10.50
N GLY A 646 12.96 10.95 -9.83
CA GLY A 646 14.04 11.78 -9.32
C GLY A 646 14.86 11.06 -8.24
N ALA A 647 16.00 11.62 -7.90
CA ALA A 647 16.87 11.06 -6.85
C ALA A 647 16.21 11.10 -5.48
N LEU A 648 16.58 10.16 -4.61
CA LEU A 648 16.24 10.11 -3.18
C LEU A 648 17.51 10.36 -2.37
N PRO A 649 17.93 11.62 -2.18
CA PRO A 649 19.24 11.92 -1.58
C PRO A 649 19.36 11.46 -0.13
N GLY A 650 18.26 11.43 0.64
CA GLY A 650 18.23 10.91 2.01
C GLY A 650 18.45 9.40 2.09
N LEU A 651 18.22 8.68 0.99
CA LEU A 651 18.39 7.24 0.87
C LEU A 651 19.55 6.86 -0.07
N GLN A 652 20.31 7.84 -0.56
CA GLN A 652 21.44 7.66 -1.50
C GLN A 652 21.05 6.95 -2.81
N VAL A 653 19.82 7.12 -3.27
CA VAL A 653 19.32 6.56 -4.54
C VAL A 653 19.41 7.61 -5.63
N SER A 654 20.06 7.28 -6.73
CA SER A 654 20.15 8.13 -7.91
C SER A 654 18.84 8.13 -8.69
N SER A 655 18.56 9.22 -9.43
CA SER A 655 17.44 9.25 -10.37
C SER A 655 17.56 8.17 -11.43
N TYR A 656 16.43 7.63 -11.88
CA TYR A 656 16.42 6.57 -12.89
C TYR A 656 15.27 6.73 -13.89
N TRP A 657 15.48 6.10 -15.05
CA TRP A 657 14.46 5.88 -16.06
C TRP A 657 14.17 4.40 -16.17
N THR A 658 12.91 4.04 -16.26
CA THR A 658 12.51 2.66 -16.53
C THR A 658 11.41 2.61 -17.59
N GLY A 659 11.29 1.49 -18.27
CA GLY A 659 10.28 1.27 -19.28
C GLY A 659 9.69 -0.12 -19.18
N ASP A 660 8.37 -0.20 -19.38
CA ASP A 660 7.64 -1.46 -19.38
C ASP A 660 6.86 -1.58 -20.70
N ALA A 661 6.60 -2.81 -21.12
CA ALA A 661 5.81 -3.09 -22.31
C ALA A 661 4.92 -4.31 -22.10
N THR A 662 3.66 -4.21 -22.51
CA THR A 662 2.69 -5.30 -22.42
C THR A 662 2.07 -5.55 -23.78
N VAL A 663 1.96 -6.83 -24.17
CA VAL A 663 1.25 -7.26 -25.35
C VAL A 663 0.22 -8.30 -24.94
N GLY A 664 -1.04 -8.01 -25.17
CA GLY A 664 -2.15 -8.92 -24.92
C GLY A 664 -2.82 -9.35 -26.23
N TRP A 665 -3.12 -10.64 -26.38
CA TRP A 665 -3.80 -11.19 -27.54
C TRP A 665 -4.98 -12.07 -27.13
N GLY A 666 -6.19 -11.64 -27.47
CA GLY A 666 -7.41 -12.45 -27.37
C GLY A 666 -7.47 -13.48 -28.51
N VAL A 667 -6.93 -14.67 -28.26
CA VAL A 667 -6.90 -15.77 -29.26
C VAL A 667 -8.30 -16.25 -29.57
N THR A 668 -9.14 -16.35 -28.58
CA THR A 668 -10.57 -16.68 -28.68
C THR A 668 -11.36 -15.83 -27.68
N HIS A 669 -12.69 -15.93 -27.63
CA HIS A 669 -13.52 -15.28 -26.61
C HIS A 669 -13.22 -15.79 -25.19
N HIS A 670 -12.59 -16.95 -25.06
CA HIS A 670 -12.29 -17.58 -23.77
C HIS A 670 -10.81 -17.57 -23.42
N ILE A 671 -9.90 -17.34 -24.36
CA ILE A 671 -8.45 -17.46 -24.16
C ILE A 671 -7.77 -16.14 -24.51
N ARG A 672 -7.04 -15.59 -23.55
CA ARG A 672 -6.12 -14.47 -23.74
C ARG A 672 -4.69 -14.90 -23.40
N LEU A 673 -3.74 -14.51 -24.23
CA LEU A 673 -2.31 -14.60 -23.97
C LEU A 673 -1.78 -13.22 -23.69
N THR A 674 -0.93 -13.09 -22.68
CA THR A 674 -0.29 -11.83 -22.32
C THR A 674 1.22 -12.05 -22.18
N ALA A 675 2.02 -11.17 -22.75
CA ALA A 675 3.47 -11.10 -22.55
C ALA A 675 3.80 -9.73 -21.97
N VAL A 676 4.59 -9.71 -20.90
CA VAL A 676 4.95 -8.52 -20.14
C VAL A 676 6.47 -8.44 -20.00
N GLY A 677 7.00 -7.25 -20.22
CA GLY A 677 8.38 -6.91 -19.88
C GLY A 677 8.38 -5.68 -18.99
N GLN A 678 9.07 -5.76 -17.87
CA GLN A 678 9.21 -4.68 -16.89
C GLN A 678 10.67 -4.31 -16.70
N ASN A 679 10.94 -3.05 -16.38
CA ASN A 679 12.29 -2.53 -16.13
C ASN A 679 13.27 -2.76 -17.31
N LEU A 680 12.79 -2.56 -18.54
CA LEU A 680 13.48 -2.98 -19.77
C LEU A 680 14.75 -2.18 -20.07
N PHE A 681 14.93 -0.96 -19.51
CA PHE A 681 16.03 -0.08 -19.85
C PHE A 681 17.38 -0.46 -19.21
N ALA A 682 17.34 -1.20 -18.08
CA ALA A 682 18.55 -1.66 -17.41
C ALA A 682 18.41 -3.13 -16.94
N PRO A 683 19.51 -3.87 -16.74
CA PRO A 683 19.44 -5.20 -16.15
C PRO A 683 18.84 -5.19 -14.74
N HIS A 684 19.20 -4.19 -13.97
CA HIS A 684 18.66 -3.87 -12.64
C HIS A 684 18.88 -2.37 -12.34
N HIS A 685 18.11 -1.82 -11.41
CA HIS A 685 18.28 -0.48 -10.85
C HIS A 685 17.76 -0.45 -9.41
N VAL A 686 18.28 0.48 -8.60
CA VAL A 686 17.86 0.67 -7.21
C VAL A 686 16.69 1.65 -7.18
N GLU A 687 15.62 1.29 -6.47
CA GLU A 687 14.44 2.16 -6.29
C GLU A 687 14.36 2.74 -4.88
N PHE A 688 14.91 2.04 -3.87
CA PHE A 688 14.90 2.47 -2.47
C PHE A 688 16.20 2.07 -1.77
N GLY A 689 16.73 2.95 -0.95
CA GLY A 689 17.85 2.63 -0.05
C GLY A 689 17.26 2.16 1.28
N TYR A 690 17.62 0.97 1.69
CA TYR A 690 17.17 0.38 2.94
C TYR A 690 18.34 -0.29 3.65
N ASP A 691 18.44 -0.12 4.94
CA ASP A 691 19.38 -0.80 5.82
C ASP A 691 18.65 -2.00 6.46
N PRO A 692 19.24 -3.18 6.60
CA PRO A 692 20.66 -3.46 6.54
C PRO A 692 21.17 -3.93 5.16
N GLY A 693 22.44 -3.69 4.93
CA GLY A 693 23.17 -4.17 3.76
C GLY A 693 23.11 -3.26 2.53
N PRO A 694 23.69 -3.68 1.41
CA PRO A 694 23.65 -2.94 0.16
C PRO A 694 22.22 -2.82 -0.39
N PRO A 695 21.86 -1.70 -1.02
CA PRO A 695 20.57 -1.55 -1.66
C PRO A 695 20.30 -2.65 -2.69
N VAL A 696 19.07 -3.14 -2.72
CA VAL A 696 18.63 -4.19 -3.64
C VAL A 696 18.39 -3.61 -5.03
N GLY A 697 18.93 -4.25 -6.05
CA GLY A 697 18.73 -3.88 -7.44
C GLY A 697 17.52 -4.59 -8.03
N ILE A 698 16.47 -3.85 -8.38
CA ILE A 698 15.25 -4.40 -8.98
C ILE A 698 15.54 -4.89 -10.39
N LEU A 699 15.36 -6.17 -10.61
CA LEU A 699 15.69 -6.85 -11.86
C LEU A 699 14.74 -6.49 -13.00
N ARG A 700 15.27 -6.59 -14.23
CA ARG A 700 14.43 -6.68 -15.43
C ARG A 700 13.60 -7.96 -15.34
N SER A 701 12.26 -7.83 -15.49
CA SER A 701 11.35 -8.96 -15.52
C SER A 701 10.76 -9.16 -16.90
N ILE A 702 10.61 -10.42 -17.32
CA ILE A 702 9.89 -10.84 -18.52
C ILE A 702 9.08 -12.07 -18.15
N TYR A 703 7.76 -12.01 -18.34
CA TYR A 703 6.89 -13.16 -18.08
C TYR A 703 5.74 -13.26 -19.10
N GLY A 704 5.15 -14.43 -19.14
CA GLY A 704 3.98 -14.71 -19.96
C GLY A 704 2.83 -15.27 -19.13
N GLU A 705 1.61 -14.96 -19.51
CA GLU A 705 0.38 -15.45 -18.88
C GLU A 705 -0.60 -15.98 -19.92
N ILE A 706 -1.28 -17.07 -19.59
CA ILE A 706 -2.49 -17.54 -20.26
C ILE A 706 -3.68 -17.38 -19.33
N THR A 707 -4.73 -16.69 -19.77
CA THR A 707 -5.99 -16.53 -19.05
C THR A 707 -7.10 -17.26 -19.79
N PHE A 708 -7.94 -17.99 -19.06
CA PHE A 708 -9.13 -18.67 -19.56
C PHE A 708 -10.37 -18.18 -18.80
N ASN A 709 -11.44 -17.82 -19.55
CA ASN A 709 -12.72 -17.36 -19.03
C ASN A 709 -13.86 -18.15 -19.67
N LYS A 710 -14.82 -18.67 -18.86
CA LYS A 710 -15.97 -19.42 -19.34
C LYS A 710 -17.25 -19.01 -18.61
#